data_003fcd88335992adab8157e70ca5748c
#
_entry.id   003fcd88335992adab8157e70ca5748c
#
_cell.length_a   1.000
_cell.length_b   1.000
_cell.length_c   1.000
_cell.angle_alpha   90.00
_cell.angle_beta   90.00
_cell.angle_gamma   90.00
#
_symmetry.space_group_name_H-M   'P 1'
#
loop_
_entity.id
_entity.type
_entity.pdbx_description
1 polymer ?
#
loop_
_entity_poly.entity_id
_entity_poly.type
_entity_poly.pdbx_seq_one_letter_code
_entity_poly.pdbx_strand_id
1 'polypeptide(L)'
;MASPSQSARFGAFEGVFTPTLLTILGVIMYLREGWVVGHVGLAGAWGIVGLASGITVCTALSLSSIATNVRLGAGGPFAVITRSLGLELGGSIGIPLYLSQALAVAMYIFGLREGWCWIFPDHPAWLVDGIAFAVVLGLGAASASLAFRVQFVVMAVIFVSLLAVFGTWAVEPVAPASIEWWRGEVALRDAGVSFWAVFAVFFPAATGILAGANMSGELRDPRRSIPVGTLSATALATVIYAALAFWLATTATGDELRSSYTVMIDHSLFAPLVLAGLLGATFSSALTSLVGAPRILRALAQHGVAPGAGWLVKDGDGEPRRGMLVTAGVVILALSVRDLNAIAPLITLFFLITYAMINIVVLLEQRLAVVSFRPRLRLPWVVPLLGALGCIFAMFVVNPTFSLVAVAVVLGVYGVLMRRKLRSNVDDVRSGLFLMVAEWAARRSSSLPRGQARAWKANLLVPLADPLEVRGLFELIVDLARPYGSITLLGLQHEGAGERLHDRVTELANDFTDAGVHTTATVLEAEHEGRAVVHAMQTLREAFLRPNILFVTPRMAMPHDELAAPIRHAAHERMAVVVTSLHPTAGLGRRRHINVWIRPQEGGWNLQEGLRMTNTHLMVLVAYLLQRSWEAEVVFVCAVPPSEHEEAQRYLEELVDVARIPEAEVRVLASPFPDCLAEAPDADLSIFGLPDEGELGFTDAMIAHVGSSCVFVRDSGEEDALA
;
A
#
# COMPACT_ATOMS: atom_id res chain seq x y z
N MET A 1 17.85 34.71 10.83
CA MET A 1 17.30 33.90 9.73
C MET A 1 17.22 34.78 8.51
N ALA A 2 18.19 34.67 7.60
CA ALA A 2 18.20 35.40 6.34
C ALA A 2 17.15 34.80 5.41
N SER A 3 16.28 35.66 4.86
CA SER A 3 15.28 35.27 3.84
C SER A 3 16.01 34.65 2.63
N PRO A 4 15.57 33.48 2.12
CA PRO A 4 16.14 32.92 0.92
C PRO A 4 15.89 33.89 -0.25
N SER A 5 16.92 34.09 -1.06
CA SER A 5 16.89 34.87 -2.30
C SER A 5 15.61 34.56 -3.09
N GLN A 6 14.83 35.60 -3.44
CA GLN A 6 13.66 35.51 -4.30
C GLN A 6 14.11 35.12 -5.73
N SER A 7 14.34 33.82 -5.96
CA SER A 7 14.35 33.31 -7.33
C SER A 7 12.98 33.59 -7.95
N ALA A 8 12.95 34.14 -9.16
CA ALA A 8 11.73 34.52 -9.84
C ALA A 8 10.77 33.32 -9.91
N ARG A 9 9.68 33.37 -9.14
CA ARG A 9 8.65 32.32 -9.12
C ARG A 9 7.71 32.51 -10.30
N PHE A 10 7.42 31.41 -11.00
CA PHE A 10 6.60 31.39 -12.22
C PHE A 10 5.09 31.46 -11.91
N GLY A 11 4.34 32.09 -12.83
CA GLY A 11 2.87 32.10 -12.81
C GLY A 11 2.24 30.86 -13.43
N ALA A 12 0.90 30.81 -13.49
CA ALA A 12 0.17 29.69 -14.08
C ALA A 12 0.46 29.51 -15.58
N PHE A 13 0.57 30.58 -16.31
CA PHE A 13 0.81 30.58 -17.76
C PHE A 13 2.23 30.09 -18.07
N GLU A 14 3.23 30.70 -17.44
CA GLU A 14 4.63 30.40 -17.69
C GLU A 14 5.07 29.04 -17.14
N GLY A 15 4.69 28.73 -15.91
CA GLY A 15 5.19 27.58 -15.18
C GLY A 15 4.38 26.29 -15.36
N VAL A 16 3.13 26.38 -15.86
CA VAL A 16 2.25 25.20 -16.00
C VAL A 16 1.63 25.08 -17.38
N PHE A 17 0.90 26.11 -17.83
CA PHE A 17 0.18 26.03 -19.10
C PHE A 17 1.12 25.80 -20.29
N THR A 18 2.13 26.66 -20.45
CA THR A 18 3.07 26.58 -21.58
C THR A 18 3.82 25.25 -21.64
N PRO A 19 4.52 24.78 -20.59
CA PRO A 19 5.23 23.52 -20.66
C PRO A 19 4.28 22.33 -20.85
N THR A 20 3.09 22.34 -20.25
CA THR A 20 2.09 21.27 -20.43
C THR A 20 1.58 21.25 -21.87
N LEU A 21 1.17 22.39 -22.42
CA LEU A 21 0.67 22.49 -23.79
C LEU A 21 1.73 22.03 -24.81
N LEU A 22 2.96 22.53 -24.68
CA LEU A 22 4.06 22.18 -25.59
C LEU A 22 4.43 20.70 -25.53
N THR A 23 4.29 20.07 -24.36
CA THR A 23 4.56 18.64 -24.21
C THR A 23 3.45 17.81 -24.86
N ILE A 24 2.19 18.24 -24.78
CA ILE A 24 1.06 17.56 -25.43
C ILE A 24 1.10 17.78 -26.94
N LEU A 25 1.31 19.03 -27.43
CA LEU A 25 1.43 19.35 -28.86
C LEU A 25 2.84 18.98 -29.38
N GLY A 26 3.25 17.73 -29.16
CA GLY A 26 4.57 17.20 -29.47
C GLY A 26 4.64 16.47 -30.82
N VAL A 27 5.59 15.55 -30.91
CA VAL A 27 5.91 14.78 -32.11
C VAL A 27 4.74 14.00 -32.70
N ILE A 28 3.83 13.47 -31.84
CA ILE A 28 2.69 12.66 -32.27
C ILE A 28 1.73 13.48 -33.11
N MET A 29 1.50 14.75 -32.74
CA MET A 29 0.64 15.65 -33.48
C MET A 29 1.10 15.78 -34.95
N TYR A 30 2.36 16.02 -35.17
CA TYR A 30 2.89 16.28 -36.52
C TYR A 30 3.10 15.02 -37.35
N LEU A 31 3.51 13.88 -36.74
CA LEU A 31 4.00 12.71 -37.46
C LEU A 31 3.09 11.47 -37.35
N ARG A 32 2.19 11.39 -36.41
CA ARG A 32 1.41 10.16 -36.17
C ARG A 32 -0.10 10.36 -36.27
N GLU A 33 -0.60 11.59 -36.11
CA GLU A 33 -2.04 11.85 -36.13
C GLU A 33 -2.66 11.51 -37.51
N GLY A 34 -1.95 11.84 -38.62
CA GLY A 34 -2.37 11.45 -39.97
C GLY A 34 -2.51 9.94 -40.12
N TRP A 35 -1.52 9.19 -39.65
CA TRP A 35 -1.54 7.72 -39.63
C TRP A 35 -2.75 7.18 -38.84
N VAL A 36 -3.05 7.79 -37.68
CA VAL A 36 -4.23 7.43 -36.87
C VAL A 36 -5.52 7.61 -37.67
N VAL A 37 -5.73 8.82 -38.26
CA VAL A 37 -6.92 9.13 -39.07
C VAL A 37 -7.04 8.17 -40.25
N GLY A 38 -5.95 7.89 -40.97
CA GLY A 38 -5.92 7.01 -42.12
C GLY A 38 -6.27 5.53 -41.81
N HIS A 39 -6.01 5.06 -40.59
CA HIS A 39 -6.33 3.68 -40.19
C HIS A 39 -7.74 3.53 -39.67
N VAL A 40 -8.24 4.43 -38.82
CA VAL A 40 -9.56 4.23 -38.17
C VAL A 40 -10.66 5.12 -38.74
N GLY A 41 -10.35 6.03 -39.65
CA GLY A 41 -11.26 7.07 -40.13
C GLY A 41 -11.46 8.18 -39.13
N LEU A 42 -12.19 9.23 -39.53
CA LEU A 42 -12.37 10.44 -38.70
C LEU A 42 -13.08 10.18 -37.38
N ALA A 43 -14.20 9.46 -37.41
CA ALA A 43 -14.95 9.14 -36.18
C ALA A 43 -14.17 8.22 -35.24
N GLY A 44 -13.37 7.29 -35.80
CA GLY A 44 -12.46 6.45 -35.04
C GLY A 44 -11.36 7.27 -34.38
N ALA A 45 -10.75 8.21 -35.11
CA ALA A 45 -9.73 9.12 -34.59
C ALA A 45 -10.31 10.02 -33.48
N TRP A 46 -11.48 10.59 -33.64
CA TRP A 46 -12.17 11.34 -32.57
C TRP A 46 -12.48 10.46 -31.36
N GLY A 47 -12.87 9.19 -31.58
CA GLY A 47 -13.05 8.21 -30.50
C GLY A 47 -11.75 7.99 -29.71
N ILE A 48 -10.62 7.81 -30.41
CA ILE A 48 -9.27 7.66 -29.80
C ILE A 48 -8.86 8.93 -29.05
N VAL A 49 -8.98 10.12 -29.68
CA VAL A 49 -8.68 11.41 -29.04
C VAL A 49 -9.56 11.60 -27.81
N GLY A 50 -10.86 11.32 -27.89
CA GLY A 50 -11.80 11.45 -26.78
C GLY A 50 -11.48 10.51 -25.62
N LEU A 51 -11.15 9.24 -25.92
CA LEU A 51 -10.81 8.26 -24.90
C LEU A 51 -9.48 8.59 -24.20
N ALA A 52 -8.43 8.89 -24.97
CA ALA A 52 -7.12 9.26 -24.43
C ALA A 52 -7.20 10.56 -23.61
N SER A 53 -7.84 11.59 -24.15
CA SER A 53 -8.05 12.87 -23.45
C SER A 53 -8.94 12.69 -22.22
N GLY A 54 -9.98 11.84 -22.28
CA GLY A 54 -10.85 11.54 -21.15
C GLY A 54 -10.09 10.96 -19.95
N ILE A 55 -9.23 9.96 -20.19
CA ILE A 55 -8.35 9.37 -19.16
C ILE A 55 -7.42 10.46 -18.57
N THR A 56 -6.84 11.28 -19.44
CA THR A 56 -5.90 12.34 -19.04
C THR A 56 -6.61 13.46 -18.29
N VAL A 57 -7.81 13.86 -18.70
CA VAL A 57 -8.62 14.87 -17.98
C VAL A 57 -9.02 14.38 -16.60
N CYS A 58 -9.43 13.12 -16.44
CA CYS A 58 -9.69 12.55 -15.12
C CYS A 58 -8.45 12.64 -14.21
N THR A 59 -7.28 12.35 -14.75
CA THR A 59 -6.01 12.45 -14.00
C THR A 59 -5.64 13.90 -13.70
N ALA A 60 -5.82 14.83 -14.65
CA ALA A 60 -5.58 16.26 -14.48
C ALA A 60 -6.52 16.87 -13.43
N LEU A 61 -7.78 16.44 -13.39
CA LEU A 61 -8.74 16.81 -12.34
C LEU A 61 -8.32 16.27 -10.98
N SER A 62 -7.92 15.01 -10.90
CA SER A 62 -7.43 14.39 -9.66
C SER A 62 -6.18 15.10 -9.13
N LEU A 63 -5.20 15.37 -9.98
CA LEU A 63 -4.00 16.15 -9.65
C LEU A 63 -4.37 17.56 -9.17
N SER A 64 -5.32 18.19 -9.83
CA SER A 64 -5.81 19.53 -9.48
C SER A 64 -6.52 19.53 -8.12
N SER A 65 -7.31 18.50 -7.83
CA SER A 65 -7.96 18.34 -6.53
C SER A 65 -6.92 18.29 -5.41
N ILE A 66 -5.89 17.44 -5.53
CA ILE A 66 -4.80 17.36 -4.54
C ILE A 66 -4.02 18.68 -4.46
N ALA A 67 -3.68 19.28 -5.59
CA ALA A 67 -2.94 20.54 -5.62
C ALA A 67 -3.67 21.68 -4.90
N THR A 68 -5.02 21.68 -4.91
CA THR A 68 -5.83 22.65 -4.16
C THR A 68 -5.93 22.34 -2.67
N ASN A 69 -5.74 21.10 -2.27
CA ASN A 69 -5.75 20.67 -0.86
C ASN A 69 -4.44 21.02 -0.16
N VAL A 70 -3.31 20.65 -0.79
CA VAL A 70 -1.99 20.72 -0.18
C VAL A 70 -1.04 21.54 -1.06
N ARG A 71 -0.14 22.33 -0.44
CA ARG A 71 0.99 22.89 -1.19
C ARG A 71 1.92 21.77 -1.62
N LEU A 72 2.00 21.54 -2.93
CA LEU A 72 2.94 20.60 -3.49
C LEU A 72 4.36 21.18 -3.37
N GLY A 73 5.25 20.43 -2.74
CA GLY A 73 6.68 20.73 -2.67
C GLY A 73 7.42 20.28 -3.92
N ALA A 74 8.75 20.32 -3.89
CA ALA A 74 9.59 19.76 -4.95
C ALA A 74 9.30 18.27 -5.15
N GLY A 75 9.34 17.81 -6.41
CA GLY A 75 9.07 16.39 -6.76
C GLY A 75 7.66 16.11 -7.31
N GLY A 76 6.78 17.13 -7.36
CA GLY A 76 5.46 17.02 -8.03
C GLY A 76 4.65 15.80 -7.60
N PRO A 77 4.30 14.87 -8.54
CA PRO A 77 3.50 13.69 -8.25
C PRO A 77 4.11 12.74 -7.21
N PHE A 78 5.45 12.62 -7.16
CA PHE A 78 6.14 11.84 -6.12
C PHE A 78 5.79 12.36 -4.71
N ALA A 79 5.84 13.68 -4.51
CA ALA A 79 5.51 14.29 -3.22
C ALA A 79 4.04 14.07 -2.84
N VAL A 80 3.12 14.07 -3.82
CA VAL A 80 1.70 13.73 -3.62
C VAL A 80 1.53 12.31 -3.10
N ILE A 81 2.08 11.34 -3.82
CA ILE A 81 1.91 9.92 -3.51
C ILE A 81 2.56 9.58 -2.16
N THR A 82 3.76 10.12 -1.91
CA THR A 82 4.49 9.90 -0.65
C THR A 82 3.70 10.42 0.55
N ARG A 83 3.08 11.58 0.43
CA ARG A 83 2.32 12.17 1.53
C ARG A 83 1.04 11.41 1.85
N SER A 84 0.40 10.82 0.85
CA SER A 84 -0.86 10.10 1.04
C SER A 84 -0.66 8.61 1.37
N LEU A 85 0.29 7.94 0.69
CA LEU A 85 0.46 6.48 0.76
C LEU A 85 1.81 6.03 1.35
N GLY A 86 2.57 6.99 1.89
CA GLY A 86 3.85 6.71 2.52
C GLY A 86 5.04 6.71 1.56
N LEU A 87 6.23 6.79 2.16
CA LEU A 87 7.48 6.98 1.43
C LEU A 87 7.86 5.78 0.56
N GLU A 88 7.56 4.57 1.02
CA GLU A 88 7.90 3.35 0.30
C GLU A 88 7.11 3.22 -1.00
N LEU A 89 5.79 3.48 -0.94
CA LEU A 89 4.95 3.44 -2.15
C LEU A 89 5.23 4.65 -3.05
N GLY A 90 5.37 5.85 -2.47
CA GLY A 90 5.77 7.04 -3.22
C GLY A 90 7.10 6.85 -3.94
N GLY A 91 8.09 6.26 -3.25
CA GLY A 91 9.41 5.96 -3.82
C GLY A 91 9.37 4.92 -4.94
N SER A 92 8.57 3.86 -4.77
CA SER A 92 8.42 2.81 -5.79
C SER A 92 7.82 3.32 -7.11
N ILE A 93 7.00 4.39 -7.06
CA ILE A 93 6.41 5.03 -8.24
C ILE A 93 7.26 6.21 -8.72
N GLY A 94 7.95 6.88 -7.82
CA GLY A 94 8.84 7.99 -8.15
C GLY A 94 10.02 7.58 -9.03
N ILE A 95 10.52 6.34 -8.90
CA ILE A 95 11.57 5.81 -9.77
C ILE A 95 11.09 5.65 -11.22
N PRO A 96 9.97 4.96 -11.52
CA PRO A 96 9.37 4.94 -12.86
C PRO A 96 9.07 6.34 -13.42
N LEU A 97 8.56 7.25 -12.59
CA LEU A 97 8.31 8.63 -12.99
C LEU A 97 9.61 9.34 -13.42
N TYR A 98 10.69 9.17 -12.68
CA TYR A 98 11.99 9.70 -13.06
C TYR A 98 12.49 9.10 -14.38
N LEU A 99 12.41 7.79 -14.51
CA LEU A 99 12.84 7.09 -15.72
C LEU A 99 12.01 7.50 -16.94
N SER A 100 10.68 7.64 -16.80
CA SER A 100 9.84 8.10 -17.90
C SER A 100 10.22 9.49 -18.40
N GLN A 101 10.54 10.42 -17.48
CA GLN A 101 10.98 11.76 -17.84
C GLN A 101 12.37 11.75 -18.49
N ALA A 102 13.30 10.95 -17.99
CA ALA A 102 14.64 10.84 -18.58
C ALA A 102 14.59 10.19 -19.97
N LEU A 103 13.84 9.10 -20.14
CA LEU A 103 13.68 8.43 -21.43
C LEU A 103 12.92 9.29 -22.45
N ALA A 104 11.97 10.12 -21.99
CA ALA A 104 11.22 11.02 -22.85
C ALA A 104 12.15 12.02 -23.58
N VAL A 105 13.26 12.43 -22.96
CA VAL A 105 14.26 13.29 -23.64
C VAL A 105 14.76 12.60 -24.92
N ALA A 106 15.16 11.32 -24.85
CA ALA A 106 15.63 10.57 -26.01
C ALA A 106 14.50 10.41 -27.07
N MET A 107 13.28 10.14 -26.65
CA MET A 107 12.14 10.05 -27.55
C MET A 107 11.92 11.34 -28.36
N TYR A 108 11.98 12.49 -27.69
CA TYR A 108 11.81 13.78 -28.37
C TYR A 108 12.99 14.14 -29.29
N ILE A 109 14.23 13.70 -28.93
CA ILE A 109 15.39 13.87 -29.79
C ILE A 109 15.24 12.99 -31.04
N PHE A 110 14.73 11.78 -30.95
CA PHE A 110 14.43 10.96 -32.12
C PHE A 110 13.38 11.60 -33.02
N GLY A 111 12.33 12.20 -32.44
CA GLY A 111 11.35 12.96 -33.21
C GLY A 111 11.94 14.19 -33.91
N LEU A 112 12.85 14.90 -33.24
CA LEU A 112 13.61 16.00 -33.84
C LEU A 112 14.48 15.49 -35.01
N ARG A 113 15.16 14.36 -34.84
CA ARG A 113 15.96 13.71 -35.89
C ARG A 113 15.11 13.36 -37.10
N GLU A 114 13.92 12.75 -36.91
CA GLU A 114 13.02 12.41 -38.01
C GLU A 114 12.69 13.66 -38.85
N GLY A 115 12.33 14.76 -38.21
CA GLY A 115 12.07 16.04 -38.88
C GLY A 115 13.32 16.65 -39.55
N TRP A 116 14.49 16.57 -38.90
CA TRP A 116 15.74 17.08 -39.44
C TRP A 116 16.20 16.30 -40.68
N CYS A 117 16.20 14.97 -40.61
CA CYS A 117 16.63 14.10 -41.70
C CYS A 117 15.66 14.14 -42.91
N TRP A 118 14.43 14.58 -42.69
CA TRP A 118 13.51 14.90 -43.81
C TRP A 118 14.03 16.07 -44.66
N ILE A 119 14.70 17.08 -44.03
CA ILE A 119 15.29 18.22 -44.77
C ILE A 119 16.67 17.82 -45.31
N PHE A 120 17.47 17.09 -44.51
CA PHE A 120 18.87 16.75 -44.77
C PHE A 120 19.07 15.25 -44.67
N PRO A 121 18.62 14.49 -45.71
CA PRO A 121 18.70 13.03 -45.70
C PRO A 121 20.10 12.43 -45.52
N ASP A 122 21.11 13.17 -45.99
CA ASP A 122 22.53 12.74 -45.96
C ASP A 122 23.19 12.91 -44.60
N HIS A 123 22.59 13.61 -43.66
CA HIS A 123 23.15 13.82 -42.33
C HIS A 123 23.08 12.54 -41.52
N PRO A 124 24.20 12.09 -40.91
CA PRO A 124 24.19 10.86 -40.11
C PRO A 124 23.34 11.02 -38.86
N ALA A 125 22.39 10.11 -38.67
CA ALA A 125 21.40 10.14 -37.59
C ALA A 125 22.04 10.29 -36.19
N TRP A 126 23.17 9.56 -35.93
CA TRP A 126 23.86 9.64 -34.64
C TRP A 126 24.47 11.02 -34.36
N LEU A 127 24.87 11.75 -35.41
CA LEU A 127 25.43 13.12 -35.28
C LEU A 127 24.29 14.10 -34.94
N VAL A 128 23.14 13.96 -35.59
CA VAL A 128 21.98 14.78 -35.31
C VAL A 128 21.51 14.56 -33.87
N ASP A 129 21.38 13.31 -33.42
CA ASP A 129 21.03 12.95 -32.04
C ASP A 129 22.02 13.54 -31.04
N GLY A 130 23.31 13.43 -31.30
CA GLY A 130 24.38 13.94 -30.43
C GLY A 130 24.38 15.46 -30.32
N ILE A 131 24.26 16.19 -31.45
CA ILE A 131 24.19 17.67 -31.45
C ILE A 131 22.93 18.15 -30.77
N ALA A 132 21.75 17.57 -31.09
CA ALA A 132 20.49 17.93 -30.48
C ALA A 132 20.55 17.75 -28.97
N PHE A 133 21.07 16.61 -28.51
CA PHE A 133 21.22 16.35 -27.07
C PHE A 133 22.19 17.33 -26.41
N ALA A 134 23.32 17.62 -27.02
CA ALA A 134 24.31 18.57 -26.48
C ALA A 134 23.72 19.98 -26.32
N VAL A 135 22.90 20.44 -27.29
CA VAL A 135 22.25 21.74 -27.24
C VAL A 135 21.16 21.76 -26.12
N VAL A 136 20.33 20.73 -26.05
CA VAL A 136 19.30 20.60 -25.00
C VAL A 136 19.93 20.53 -23.62
N LEU A 137 21.02 19.75 -23.46
CA LEU A 137 21.76 19.65 -22.20
C LEU A 137 22.42 20.96 -21.80
N GLY A 138 23.06 21.63 -22.73
CA GLY A 138 23.70 22.93 -22.50
C GLY A 138 22.71 24.01 -22.04
N LEU A 139 21.55 24.11 -22.69
CA LEU A 139 20.50 25.05 -22.31
C LEU A 139 19.86 24.68 -20.97
N GLY A 140 19.57 23.40 -20.73
CA GLY A 140 19.00 22.93 -19.47
C GLY A 140 19.96 23.13 -18.29
N ALA A 141 21.26 22.98 -18.50
CA ALA A 141 22.29 23.20 -17.49
C ALA A 141 22.56 24.69 -17.21
N ALA A 142 22.30 25.57 -18.17
CA ALA A 142 22.56 27.00 -18.02
C ALA A 142 21.57 27.65 -17.03
N SER A 143 20.26 27.48 -17.24
CA SER A 143 19.21 28.01 -16.33
C SER A 143 17.84 27.53 -16.73
N ALA A 144 17.00 27.15 -15.75
CA ALA A 144 15.58 26.87 -15.96
C ALA A 144 14.83 28.10 -16.52
N SER A 145 15.17 29.32 -16.10
CA SER A 145 14.52 30.53 -16.60
C SER A 145 14.80 30.78 -18.08
N LEU A 146 15.99 30.43 -18.57
CA LEU A 146 16.29 30.48 -19.99
C LEU A 146 15.49 29.44 -20.78
N ALA A 147 15.39 28.22 -20.24
CA ALA A 147 14.57 27.17 -20.84
C ALA A 147 13.11 27.63 -21.04
N PHE A 148 12.51 28.26 -20.05
CA PHE A 148 11.14 28.76 -20.16
C PHE A 148 10.99 29.89 -21.16
N ARG A 149 11.95 30.82 -21.29
CA ARG A 149 11.92 31.87 -22.32
C ARG A 149 11.95 31.29 -23.74
N VAL A 150 12.77 30.28 -23.98
CA VAL A 150 12.82 29.55 -25.26
C VAL A 150 11.45 28.92 -25.57
N GLN A 151 10.76 28.36 -24.57
CA GLN A 151 9.44 27.76 -24.74
C GLN A 151 8.40 28.73 -25.24
N PHE A 152 8.43 30.02 -24.85
CA PHE A 152 7.51 31.03 -25.42
C PHE A 152 7.70 31.24 -26.91
N VAL A 153 8.96 31.29 -27.35
CA VAL A 153 9.27 31.44 -28.79
C VAL A 153 8.78 30.18 -29.53
N VAL A 154 9.05 29.01 -29.00
CA VAL A 154 8.58 27.74 -29.59
C VAL A 154 7.06 27.69 -29.64
N MET A 155 6.36 28.12 -28.59
CA MET A 155 4.90 28.18 -28.57
C MET A 155 4.35 29.06 -29.67
N ALA A 156 4.95 30.24 -29.89
CA ALA A 156 4.57 31.12 -31.00
C ALA A 156 4.79 30.43 -32.35
N VAL A 157 5.93 29.75 -32.55
CA VAL A 157 6.22 29.02 -33.79
C VAL A 157 5.20 27.90 -34.03
N ILE A 158 4.82 27.13 -32.99
CA ILE A 158 3.81 26.07 -33.10
C ILE A 158 2.45 26.67 -33.49
N PHE A 159 2.01 27.76 -32.84
CA PHE A 159 0.76 28.39 -33.21
C PHE A 159 0.76 28.92 -34.64
N VAL A 160 1.87 29.54 -35.11
CA VAL A 160 1.99 29.99 -36.50
C VAL A 160 2.05 28.79 -37.47
N SER A 161 2.67 27.68 -37.07
CA SER A 161 2.63 26.42 -37.89
C SER A 161 1.22 25.86 -38.01
N LEU A 162 0.42 25.88 -36.94
CA LEU A 162 -1.00 25.49 -36.97
C LEU A 162 -1.83 26.42 -37.87
N LEU A 163 -1.53 27.73 -37.86
CA LEU A 163 -2.18 28.68 -38.82
C LEU A 163 -1.83 28.36 -40.28
N ALA A 164 -0.59 27.91 -40.54
CA ALA A 164 -0.21 27.46 -41.90
C ALA A 164 -0.93 26.15 -42.29
N VAL A 165 -1.21 25.25 -41.35
CA VAL A 165 -1.98 24.03 -41.59
C VAL A 165 -3.44 24.38 -41.87
N PHE A 166 -4.12 25.04 -40.93
CA PHE A 166 -5.55 25.38 -41.08
C PHE A 166 -5.83 26.43 -42.17
N GLY A 167 -4.82 27.21 -42.50
CA GLY A 167 -4.91 28.21 -43.57
C GLY A 167 -5.18 27.64 -44.97
N THR A 168 -4.89 26.35 -45.18
CA THR A 168 -5.20 25.64 -46.43
C THR A 168 -6.68 25.66 -46.76
N TRP A 169 -7.58 25.65 -45.74
CA TRP A 169 -9.03 25.76 -45.96
C TRP A 169 -9.47 27.09 -46.58
N ALA A 170 -8.64 28.11 -46.47
CA ALA A 170 -8.96 29.40 -47.13
C ALA A 170 -8.60 29.40 -48.64
N VAL A 171 -7.72 28.47 -49.05
CA VAL A 171 -7.23 28.41 -50.45
C VAL A 171 -7.86 27.25 -51.20
N GLU A 172 -7.96 26.08 -50.53
CA GLU A 172 -8.55 24.90 -51.12
C GLU A 172 -9.88 24.56 -50.43
N PRO A 173 -11.02 24.52 -51.17
CA PRO A 173 -12.30 24.20 -50.56
C PRO A 173 -12.33 22.75 -50.06
N VAL A 174 -12.84 22.56 -48.85
CA VAL A 174 -13.03 21.24 -48.25
C VAL A 174 -13.91 20.36 -49.18
N ALA A 175 -13.42 19.20 -49.53
CA ALA A 175 -14.18 18.21 -50.31
C ALA A 175 -14.84 17.17 -49.37
N PRO A 176 -16.08 17.39 -48.88
CA PRO A 176 -16.70 16.51 -47.88
C PRO A 176 -16.97 15.07 -48.40
N ALA A 177 -17.02 14.87 -49.69
CA ALA A 177 -17.32 13.59 -50.32
C ALA A 177 -16.18 12.55 -50.20
N SER A 178 -15.00 12.97 -49.81
CA SER A 178 -13.81 12.10 -49.66
C SER A 178 -13.53 11.65 -48.22
N ILE A 179 -14.33 12.10 -47.23
CA ILE A 179 -14.10 11.78 -45.81
C ILE A 179 -14.43 10.32 -45.56
N GLU A 180 -13.40 9.55 -45.16
CA GLU A 180 -13.57 8.20 -44.63
C GLU A 180 -13.98 8.32 -43.13
N TRP A 181 -15.30 8.23 -42.85
CA TRP A 181 -15.85 8.42 -41.52
C TRP A 181 -15.48 7.32 -40.55
N TRP A 182 -15.53 6.07 -40.98
CA TRP A 182 -15.27 4.92 -40.13
C TRP A 182 -14.70 3.78 -40.95
N ARG A 183 -13.58 3.24 -40.48
CA ARG A 183 -13.00 2.04 -41.07
C ARG A 183 -13.28 0.86 -40.16
N GLY A 184 -14.09 -0.07 -40.63
CA GLY A 184 -14.54 -1.23 -39.87
C GLY A 184 -13.41 -2.17 -39.45
N GLU A 185 -13.64 -2.98 -38.44
CA GLU A 185 -12.66 -3.89 -37.87
C GLU A 185 -12.07 -4.90 -38.89
N VAL A 186 -12.83 -5.28 -39.90
CA VAL A 186 -12.37 -6.16 -40.99
C VAL A 186 -11.25 -5.47 -41.78
N ALA A 187 -11.46 -4.22 -42.20
CA ALA A 187 -10.46 -3.46 -42.95
C ALA A 187 -9.21 -3.16 -42.14
N LEU A 188 -9.31 -3.03 -40.79
CA LEU A 188 -8.17 -2.90 -39.89
C LEU A 188 -7.38 -4.21 -39.80
N ARG A 189 -8.06 -5.37 -39.74
CA ARG A 189 -7.41 -6.70 -39.74
C ARG A 189 -6.69 -6.97 -41.06
N ASP A 190 -7.28 -6.61 -42.18
CA ASP A 190 -6.63 -6.74 -43.49
C ASP A 190 -5.38 -5.88 -43.61
N ALA A 191 -5.35 -4.74 -42.92
CA ALA A 191 -4.17 -3.90 -42.79
C ALA A 191 -3.15 -4.37 -41.70
N GLY A 192 -3.44 -5.50 -41.01
CA GLY A 192 -2.57 -6.04 -39.93
C GLY A 192 -2.57 -5.21 -38.65
N VAL A 193 -3.57 -4.34 -38.44
CA VAL A 193 -3.63 -3.40 -37.30
C VAL A 193 -4.98 -3.53 -36.59
N SER A 194 -5.03 -3.35 -35.27
CA SER A 194 -6.27 -3.27 -34.50
C SER A 194 -6.57 -1.85 -34.08
N PHE A 195 -7.83 -1.54 -33.77
CA PHE A 195 -8.22 -0.24 -33.21
C PHE A 195 -7.38 0.11 -31.97
N TRP A 196 -7.14 -0.88 -31.12
CA TRP A 196 -6.37 -0.69 -29.90
C TRP A 196 -4.88 -0.47 -30.14
N ALA A 197 -4.31 -1.05 -31.20
CA ALA A 197 -2.94 -0.76 -31.62
C ALA A 197 -2.81 0.70 -32.08
N VAL A 198 -3.81 1.21 -32.83
CA VAL A 198 -3.86 2.62 -33.23
C VAL A 198 -4.00 3.54 -32.02
N PHE A 199 -4.86 3.19 -31.06
CA PHE A 199 -4.98 3.89 -29.79
C PHE A 199 -3.63 3.94 -29.05
N ALA A 200 -2.90 2.83 -28.98
CA ALA A 200 -1.60 2.74 -28.34
C ALA A 200 -0.56 3.68 -28.96
N VAL A 201 -0.57 3.85 -30.27
CA VAL A 201 0.31 4.79 -30.99
C VAL A 201 -0.04 6.25 -30.67
N PHE A 202 -1.35 6.56 -30.54
CA PHE A 202 -1.80 7.92 -30.23
C PHE A 202 -1.63 8.30 -28.75
N PHE A 203 -1.81 7.35 -27.82
CA PHE A 203 -1.92 7.65 -26.39
C PHE A 203 -0.76 8.49 -25.81
N PRO A 204 0.53 8.31 -26.21
CA PRO A 204 1.63 9.17 -25.76
C PRO A 204 1.38 10.68 -25.96
N ALA A 205 0.59 11.07 -26.96
CA ALA A 205 0.20 12.46 -27.20
C ALA A 205 -0.55 13.08 -26.00
N ALA A 206 -1.34 12.26 -25.28
CA ALA A 206 -2.11 12.70 -24.12
C ALA A 206 -1.31 12.73 -22.80
N THR A 207 -0.02 12.36 -22.77
CA THR A 207 0.78 12.18 -21.54
C THR A 207 1.50 13.45 -21.10
N GLY A 208 1.33 14.59 -21.40
CA GLY A 208 2.12 15.78 -21.05
C GLY A 208 1.74 16.48 -19.75
N ILE A 209 0.65 16.08 -19.06
CA ILE A 209 0.04 16.87 -17.96
C ILE A 209 0.92 17.04 -16.71
N LEU A 210 1.92 16.21 -16.50
CA LEU A 210 2.82 16.33 -15.35
C LEU A 210 3.93 17.37 -15.53
N ALA A 211 4.15 17.89 -16.73
CA ALA A 211 5.23 18.84 -17.02
C ALA A 211 5.18 20.07 -16.10
N GLY A 212 4.00 20.70 -15.96
CA GLY A 212 3.81 21.81 -15.03
C GLY A 212 3.83 21.42 -13.56
N ALA A 213 3.34 20.22 -13.21
CA ALA A 213 3.33 19.74 -11.84
C ALA A 213 4.74 19.42 -11.31
N ASN A 214 5.65 18.96 -12.16
CA ASN A 214 7.05 18.71 -11.82
C ASN A 214 7.79 19.98 -11.38
N MET A 215 7.28 21.17 -11.78
CA MET A 215 7.81 22.48 -11.41
C MET A 215 7.13 23.10 -10.18
N SER A 216 6.31 22.36 -9.46
CA SER A 216 5.49 22.84 -8.34
C SER A 216 6.29 23.62 -7.28
N GLY A 217 7.55 23.27 -7.02
CA GLY A 217 8.42 23.98 -6.08
C GLY A 217 8.82 25.41 -6.51
N GLU A 218 8.71 25.73 -7.81
CA GLU A 218 9.12 27.02 -8.40
C GLU A 218 7.92 27.93 -8.73
N LEU A 219 6.68 27.48 -8.47
CA LEU A 219 5.47 28.24 -8.72
C LEU A 219 5.19 29.26 -7.60
N ARG A 220 4.65 30.43 -7.95
CA ARG A 220 4.20 31.46 -6.99
C ARG A 220 3.03 30.93 -6.13
N ASP A 221 2.01 30.39 -6.78
CA ASP A 221 0.84 29.79 -6.15
C ASP A 221 0.50 28.45 -6.83
N PRO A 222 1.10 27.32 -6.37
CA PRO A 222 0.82 26.02 -6.93
C PRO A 222 -0.66 25.62 -6.87
N ARG A 223 -1.39 26.06 -5.81
CA ARG A 223 -2.80 25.72 -5.61
C ARG A 223 -3.71 26.26 -6.70
N ARG A 224 -3.37 27.39 -7.31
CA ARG A 224 -4.12 27.98 -8.41
C ARG A 224 -3.49 27.68 -9.76
N SER A 225 -2.15 27.72 -9.83
CA SER A 225 -1.42 27.57 -11.09
C SER A 225 -1.55 26.20 -11.71
N ILE A 226 -1.48 25.11 -10.89
CA ILE A 226 -1.57 23.75 -11.39
C ILE A 226 -2.95 23.45 -11.97
N PRO A 227 -4.07 23.67 -11.25
CA PRO A 227 -5.39 23.40 -11.83
C PRO A 227 -5.67 24.19 -13.10
N VAL A 228 -5.47 25.51 -13.05
CA VAL A 228 -5.78 26.38 -14.19
C VAL A 228 -4.89 26.06 -15.39
N GLY A 229 -3.57 25.94 -15.17
CA GLY A 229 -2.64 25.69 -16.26
C GLY A 229 -2.81 24.30 -16.89
N THR A 230 -2.93 23.26 -16.07
CA THR A 230 -3.04 21.89 -16.59
C THR A 230 -4.37 21.66 -17.30
N LEU A 231 -5.50 22.05 -16.71
CA LEU A 231 -6.82 21.84 -17.32
C LEU A 231 -7.01 22.65 -18.59
N SER A 232 -6.59 23.93 -18.61
CA SER A 232 -6.69 24.75 -19.81
C SER A 232 -5.78 24.27 -20.94
N ALA A 233 -4.54 23.83 -20.63
CA ALA A 233 -3.65 23.25 -21.63
C ALA A 233 -4.20 21.95 -22.20
N THR A 234 -4.73 21.06 -21.37
CA THR A 234 -5.31 19.78 -21.81
C THR A 234 -6.56 20.02 -22.67
N ALA A 235 -7.45 20.93 -22.25
CA ALA A 235 -8.65 21.26 -23.03
C ALA A 235 -8.30 21.84 -24.40
N LEU A 236 -7.38 22.81 -24.46
CA LEU A 236 -6.94 23.40 -25.71
C LEU A 236 -6.27 22.38 -26.63
N ALA A 237 -5.39 21.55 -26.10
CA ALA A 237 -4.73 20.49 -26.86
C ALA A 237 -5.75 19.49 -27.43
N THR A 238 -6.76 19.08 -26.65
CA THR A 238 -7.82 18.18 -27.14
C THR A 238 -8.59 18.79 -28.31
N VAL A 239 -8.91 20.07 -28.23
CA VAL A 239 -9.59 20.79 -29.34
C VAL A 239 -8.69 20.84 -30.57
N ILE A 240 -7.40 21.13 -30.42
CA ILE A 240 -6.43 21.16 -31.52
C ILE A 240 -6.33 19.79 -32.20
N TYR A 241 -6.18 18.70 -31.43
CA TYR A 241 -6.15 17.35 -31.99
C TYR A 241 -7.45 17.00 -32.73
N ALA A 242 -8.62 17.30 -32.16
CA ALA A 242 -9.89 17.06 -32.83
C ALA A 242 -10.03 17.85 -34.15
N ALA A 243 -9.55 19.09 -34.17
CA ALA A 243 -9.55 19.93 -35.37
C ALA A 243 -8.54 19.43 -36.42
N LEU A 244 -7.35 19.02 -35.99
CA LEU A 244 -6.34 18.46 -36.89
C LEU A 244 -6.79 17.12 -37.50
N ALA A 245 -7.41 16.24 -36.72
CA ALA A 245 -8.00 15.00 -37.26
C ALA A 245 -9.02 15.29 -38.37
N PHE A 246 -9.87 16.32 -38.16
CA PHE A 246 -10.82 16.76 -39.19
C PHE A 246 -10.09 17.34 -40.41
N TRP A 247 -9.08 18.20 -40.20
CA TRP A 247 -8.28 18.77 -41.28
C TRP A 247 -7.62 17.67 -42.13
N LEU A 248 -6.96 16.70 -41.48
CA LEU A 248 -6.30 15.55 -42.15
C LEU A 248 -7.29 14.73 -42.98
N ALA A 249 -8.46 14.44 -42.41
CA ALA A 249 -9.51 13.68 -43.11
C ALA A 249 -10.10 14.40 -44.33
N THR A 250 -10.01 15.73 -44.37
CA THR A 250 -10.55 16.57 -45.49
C THR A 250 -9.51 16.91 -46.53
N THR A 251 -8.22 16.81 -46.21
CA THR A 251 -7.14 17.30 -47.07
C THR A 251 -6.37 16.21 -47.78
N ALA A 252 -6.24 15.01 -47.15
CA ALA A 252 -5.49 13.92 -47.73
C ALA A 252 -6.33 12.65 -47.91
N THR A 253 -5.90 11.77 -48.80
CA THR A 253 -6.55 10.46 -49.03
C THR A 253 -6.17 9.46 -47.92
N GLY A 254 -7.05 8.48 -47.65
CA GLY A 254 -6.78 7.47 -46.64
C GLY A 254 -5.51 6.64 -46.92
N ASP A 255 -5.16 6.40 -48.18
CA ASP A 255 -3.94 5.67 -48.58
C ASP A 255 -2.68 6.50 -48.28
N GLU A 256 -2.71 7.79 -48.55
CA GLU A 256 -1.64 8.72 -48.27
C GLU A 256 -1.40 8.88 -46.78
N LEU A 257 -2.48 9.04 -45.99
CA LEU A 257 -2.43 9.10 -44.53
C LEU A 257 -1.80 7.85 -43.88
N ARG A 258 -1.97 6.67 -44.53
CA ARG A 258 -1.40 5.41 -44.03
C ARG A 258 0.07 5.23 -44.41
N SER A 259 0.47 5.71 -45.58
CA SER A 259 1.81 5.47 -46.14
C SER A 259 2.82 6.54 -45.78
N SER A 260 2.37 7.80 -45.50
CA SER A 260 3.26 8.93 -45.21
C SER A 260 3.05 9.45 -43.78
N TYR A 261 4.11 9.73 -43.06
CA TYR A 261 4.08 10.41 -41.77
C TYR A 261 4.23 11.92 -41.90
N THR A 262 4.54 12.44 -43.08
CA THR A 262 4.81 13.86 -43.34
C THR A 262 3.65 14.60 -43.97
N VAL A 263 2.48 13.97 -44.11
CA VAL A 263 1.28 14.51 -44.76
C VAL A 263 0.94 15.92 -44.27
N MET A 264 1.08 16.21 -42.98
CA MET A 264 0.81 17.53 -42.42
C MET A 264 1.79 18.60 -42.99
N ILE A 265 3.02 18.22 -43.27
CA ILE A 265 4.04 19.10 -43.85
C ILE A 265 3.73 19.27 -45.34
N ASP A 266 3.46 18.18 -46.06
CA ASP A 266 3.30 18.13 -47.50
C ASP A 266 2.05 18.89 -47.97
N HIS A 267 0.96 18.88 -47.20
CA HIS A 267 -0.33 19.53 -47.52
C HIS A 267 -0.52 20.88 -46.84
N SER A 268 0.46 21.43 -46.11
CA SER A 268 0.35 22.74 -45.49
C SER A 268 0.61 23.89 -46.48
N LEU A 269 0.04 25.07 -46.21
CA LEU A 269 0.30 26.28 -47.02
C LEU A 269 1.78 26.64 -47.12
N PHE A 270 2.54 26.34 -46.07
CA PHE A 270 3.95 26.65 -46.00
C PHE A 270 4.74 25.60 -45.18
N ALA A 271 5.18 24.57 -45.89
CA ALA A 271 5.88 23.42 -45.31
C ALA A 271 7.05 23.77 -44.35
N PRO A 272 7.94 24.75 -44.67
CA PRO A 272 9.03 25.12 -43.75
C PRO A 272 8.55 25.59 -42.37
N LEU A 273 7.36 26.18 -42.28
CA LEU A 273 6.83 26.66 -41.00
C LEU A 273 6.29 25.50 -40.15
N VAL A 274 5.62 24.52 -40.77
CA VAL A 274 5.15 23.34 -40.09
C VAL A 274 6.34 22.51 -39.61
N LEU A 275 7.38 22.42 -40.41
CA LEU A 275 8.63 21.76 -40.04
C LEU A 275 9.34 22.47 -38.88
N ALA A 276 9.38 23.82 -38.88
CA ALA A 276 9.88 24.61 -37.77
C ALA A 276 9.05 24.35 -36.50
N GLY A 277 7.72 24.19 -36.63
CA GLY A 277 6.82 23.79 -35.57
C GLY A 277 7.16 22.42 -34.98
N LEU A 278 7.37 21.41 -35.81
CA LEU A 278 7.78 20.06 -35.43
C LEU A 278 9.12 20.07 -34.69
N LEU A 279 10.15 20.70 -35.26
CA LEU A 279 11.48 20.80 -34.65
C LEU A 279 11.43 21.56 -33.32
N GLY A 280 10.68 22.66 -33.28
CA GLY A 280 10.47 23.44 -32.06
C GLY A 280 9.74 22.65 -30.98
N ALA A 281 8.64 21.97 -31.32
CA ALA A 281 7.84 21.17 -30.39
C ALA A 281 8.67 20.05 -29.76
N THR A 282 9.40 19.29 -30.57
CA THR A 282 10.25 18.17 -30.10
C THR A 282 11.40 18.68 -29.24
N PHE A 283 12.06 19.77 -29.66
CA PHE A 283 13.12 20.43 -28.90
C PHE A 283 12.64 20.94 -27.54
N SER A 284 11.49 21.62 -27.48
CA SER A 284 10.91 22.15 -26.27
C SER A 284 10.49 21.04 -25.29
N SER A 285 9.91 19.96 -25.81
CA SER A 285 9.51 18.79 -25.01
C SER A 285 10.73 18.07 -24.43
N ALA A 286 11.81 17.92 -25.21
CA ALA A 286 13.07 17.38 -24.72
C ALA A 286 13.67 18.25 -23.59
N LEU A 287 13.66 19.57 -23.77
CA LEU A 287 14.16 20.51 -22.78
C LEU A 287 13.34 20.48 -21.48
N THR A 288 12.00 20.45 -21.58
CA THR A 288 11.10 20.33 -20.41
C THR A 288 11.37 19.07 -19.62
N SER A 289 11.50 17.94 -20.31
CA SER A 289 11.76 16.65 -19.68
C SER A 289 13.15 16.60 -19.04
N LEU A 290 14.18 17.15 -19.70
CA LEU A 290 15.53 17.24 -19.17
C LEU A 290 15.65 18.13 -17.93
N VAL A 291 14.88 19.22 -17.87
CA VAL A 291 14.81 20.09 -16.70
C VAL A 291 14.02 19.45 -15.56
N GLY A 292 12.96 18.69 -15.87
CA GLY A 292 12.07 18.04 -14.90
C GLY A 292 12.69 16.82 -14.20
N ALA A 293 13.33 15.91 -14.96
CA ALA A 293 13.85 14.65 -14.46
C ALA A 293 14.83 14.79 -13.28
N PRO A 294 15.88 15.65 -13.34
CA PRO A 294 16.81 15.82 -12.23
C PRO A 294 16.15 16.31 -10.93
N ARG A 295 15.04 17.06 -11.02
CA ARG A 295 14.28 17.55 -9.86
C ARG A 295 13.54 16.42 -9.16
N ILE A 296 12.97 15.49 -9.93
CA ILE A 296 12.35 14.28 -9.38
C ILE A 296 13.42 13.42 -8.70
N LEU A 297 14.56 13.20 -9.35
CA LEU A 297 15.67 12.42 -8.81
C LEU A 297 16.20 13.02 -7.50
N ARG A 298 16.33 14.34 -7.45
CA ARG A 298 16.74 15.05 -6.22
C ARG A 298 15.71 14.88 -5.11
N ALA A 299 14.41 14.96 -5.40
CA ALA A 299 13.36 14.74 -4.42
C ALA A 299 13.40 13.31 -3.87
N LEU A 300 13.61 12.30 -4.71
CA LEU A 300 13.83 10.91 -4.31
C LEU A 300 15.07 10.76 -3.41
N ALA A 301 16.16 11.46 -3.76
CA ALA A 301 17.40 11.42 -3.00
C ALA A 301 17.26 12.09 -1.62
N GLN A 302 16.54 13.21 -1.52
CA GLN A 302 16.28 13.90 -0.25
C GLN A 302 15.56 13.01 0.77
N HIS A 303 14.77 12.06 0.30
CA HIS A 303 14.06 11.08 1.13
C HIS A 303 14.80 9.73 1.25
N GLY A 304 16.04 9.62 0.77
CA GLY A 304 16.83 8.39 0.87
C GLY A 304 16.37 7.25 -0.04
N VAL A 305 15.45 7.50 -0.97
CA VAL A 305 14.92 6.49 -1.90
C VAL A 305 15.92 6.18 -3.02
N ALA A 306 16.52 7.21 -3.60
CA ALA A 306 17.47 7.03 -4.72
C ALA A 306 18.81 6.43 -4.24
N PRO A 307 19.44 5.52 -5.02
CA PRO A 307 20.79 5.07 -4.75
C PRO A 307 21.75 6.26 -4.84
N GLY A 308 22.74 6.34 -3.94
CA GLY A 308 23.68 7.47 -3.89
C GLY A 308 23.08 8.79 -3.40
N ALA A 309 21.98 8.74 -2.64
CA ALA A 309 21.24 9.90 -2.13
C ALA A 309 22.16 10.98 -1.52
N GLY A 310 23.11 10.60 -0.68
CA GLY A 310 24.04 11.56 -0.05
C GLY A 310 24.93 12.34 -1.05
N TRP A 311 25.22 11.79 -2.24
CA TRP A 311 25.93 12.49 -3.29
C TRP A 311 25.00 13.42 -4.07
N LEU A 312 23.78 12.94 -4.41
CA LEU A 312 22.80 13.70 -5.19
C LEU A 312 22.29 14.97 -4.47
N VAL A 313 22.23 14.95 -3.13
CA VAL A 313 21.71 16.08 -2.32
C VAL A 313 22.77 17.18 -2.09
N LYS A 314 24.04 16.94 -2.34
CA LYS A 314 25.13 17.90 -2.08
C LYS A 314 25.06 19.21 -2.88
N ASP A 315 24.23 19.31 -3.94
CA ASP A 315 24.05 20.54 -4.71
C ASP A 315 23.30 21.65 -3.93
N GLY A 316 22.82 21.37 -2.72
CA GLY A 316 22.07 22.32 -1.87
C GLY A 316 20.74 22.74 -2.54
N ASP A 317 20.34 24.00 -2.37
CA ASP A 317 19.09 24.54 -2.93
C ASP A 317 19.21 25.06 -4.38
N GLY A 318 20.40 24.93 -4.99
CA GLY A 318 20.65 25.33 -6.38
C GLY A 318 20.08 24.36 -7.43
N GLU A 319 20.46 24.61 -8.69
CA GLU A 319 20.11 23.68 -9.78
C GLU A 319 20.71 22.29 -9.53
N PRO A 320 19.98 21.19 -9.81
CA PRO A 320 20.38 19.82 -9.48
C PRO A 320 21.41 19.29 -10.49
N ARG A 321 22.63 19.84 -10.50
CA ARG A 321 23.69 19.52 -11.48
C ARG A 321 24.08 18.05 -11.46
N ARG A 322 24.17 17.44 -10.28
CA ARG A 322 24.50 16.01 -10.17
C ARG A 322 23.37 15.12 -10.66
N GLY A 323 22.12 15.50 -10.35
CA GLY A 323 20.96 14.86 -10.91
C GLY A 323 20.91 14.97 -12.43
N MET A 324 21.33 16.10 -12.99
CA MET A 324 21.44 16.31 -14.44
C MET A 324 22.50 15.42 -15.09
N LEU A 325 23.66 15.20 -14.45
CA LEU A 325 24.69 14.27 -14.94
C LEU A 325 24.17 12.83 -15.01
N VAL A 326 23.45 12.38 -13.96
CA VAL A 326 22.85 11.04 -13.97
C VAL A 326 21.78 10.94 -15.05
N THR A 327 20.94 11.95 -15.19
CA THR A 327 19.92 12.00 -16.25
C THR A 327 20.56 11.99 -17.64
N ALA A 328 21.63 12.74 -17.85
CA ALA A 328 22.38 12.72 -19.11
C ALA A 328 22.91 11.33 -19.44
N GLY A 329 23.44 10.60 -18.45
CA GLY A 329 23.88 9.20 -18.63
C GLY A 329 22.73 8.29 -19.05
N VAL A 330 21.55 8.40 -18.43
CA VAL A 330 20.35 7.63 -18.81
C VAL A 330 19.90 7.96 -20.23
N VAL A 331 19.91 9.25 -20.61
CA VAL A 331 19.54 9.69 -21.97
C VAL A 331 20.52 9.15 -23.02
N ILE A 332 21.84 9.19 -22.76
CA ILE A 332 22.85 8.63 -23.67
C ILE A 332 22.62 7.12 -23.87
N LEU A 333 22.35 6.38 -22.81
CA LEU A 333 22.01 4.97 -22.91
C LEU A 333 20.74 4.74 -23.76
N ALA A 334 19.70 5.56 -23.56
CA ALA A 334 18.49 5.50 -24.35
C ALA A 334 18.72 5.83 -25.83
N LEU A 335 19.52 6.87 -26.12
CA LEU A 335 19.90 7.24 -27.50
C LEU A 335 20.70 6.13 -28.21
N SER A 336 21.46 5.31 -27.47
CA SER A 336 22.20 4.19 -28.05
C SER A 336 21.28 3.08 -28.60
N VAL A 337 20.05 2.97 -28.17
CA VAL A 337 19.04 2.02 -28.68
C VAL A 337 18.61 2.38 -30.11
N ARG A 338 18.65 3.65 -30.49
CA ARG A 338 18.40 4.19 -31.86
C ARG A 338 17.00 3.90 -32.42
N ASP A 339 16.09 3.37 -31.63
CA ASP A 339 14.72 3.03 -32.02
C ASP A 339 13.68 3.71 -31.13
N LEU A 340 12.93 4.63 -31.73
CA LEU A 340 11.83 5.33 -31.09
C LEU A 340 10.73 4.37 -30.63
N ASN A 341 10.41 3.35 -31.44
CA ASN A 341 9.32 2.45 -31.17
C ASN A 341 9.64 1.47 -30.02
N ALA A 342 10.91 1.22 -29.75
CA ALA A 342 11.33 0.40 -28.61
C ALA A 342 11.18 1.13 -27.27
N ILE A 343 11.37 2.47 -27.25
CA ILE A 343 11.38 3.27 -26.02
C ILE A 343 10.01 3.84 -25.68
N ALA A 344 9.22 4.24 -26.68
CA ALA A 344 7.93 4.91 -26.50
C ALA A 344 6.92 4.13 -25.62
N PRO A 345 6.76 2.80 -25.76
CA PRO A 345 5.86 2.04 -24.89
C PRO A 345 6.28 2.06 -23.41
N LEU A 346 7.58 1.97 -23.12
CA LEU A 346 8.09 2.00 -21.75
C LEU A 346 7.79 3.34 -21.07
N ILE A 347 8.01 4.45 -21.78
CA ILE A 347 7.72 5.79 -21.29
C ILE A 347 6.23 5.90 -20.97
N THR A 348 5.39 5.47 -21.90
CA THR A 348 3.93 5.52 -21.76
C THR A 348 3.46 4.73 -20.54
N LEU A 349 3.96 3.52 -20.34
CA LEU A 349 3.59 2.67 -19.21
C LEU A 349 4.00 3.28 -17.87
N PHE A 350 5.18 3.84 -17.76
CA PHE A 350 5.62 4.50 -16.53
C PHE A 350 4.82 5.77 -16.20
N PHE A 351 4.40 6.53 -17.21
CA PHE A 351 3.46 7.63 -17.00
C PHE A 351 2.08 7.13 -16.56
N LEU A 352 1.57 6.10 -17.19
CA LEU A 352 0.26 5.51 -16.86
C LEU A 352 0.21 4.97 -15.43
N ILE A 353 1.26 4.31 -14.94
CA ILE A 353 1.38 3.89 -13.54
C ILE A 353 1.27 5.09 -12.61
N THR A 354 2.00 6.17 -12.90
CA THR A 354 1.94 7.40 -12.10
C THR A 354 0.56 8.02 -12.11
N TYR A 355 -0.10 8.07 -13.28
CA TYR A 355 -1.46 8.60 -13.45
C TYR A 355 -2.48 7.76 -12.69
N ALA A 356 -2.40 6.43 -12.79
CA ALA A 356 -3.24 5.51 -12.04
C ALA A 356 -3.11 5.79 -10.53
N MET A 357 -1.88 5.94 -10.03
CA MET A 357 -1.65 6.19 -8.60
C MET A 357 -2.16 7.55 -8.13
N ILE A 358 -2.04 8.62 -8.92
CA ILE A 358 -2.64 9.91 -8.58
C ILE A 358 -4.16 9.76 -8.42
N ASN A 359 -4.81 9.06 -9.33
CA ASN A 359 -6.26 8.81 -9.26
C ASN A 359 -6.62 7.93 -8.06
N ILE A 360 -5.86 6.87 -7.78
CA ILE A 360 -6.07 5.97 -6.63
C ILE A 360 -5.92 6.76 -5.32
N VAL A 361 -4.91 7.62 -5.20
CA VAL A 361 -4.72 8.49 -4.02
C VAL A 361 -5.96 9.32 -3.73
N VAL A 362 -6.48 10.04 -4.75
CA VAL A 362 -7.69 10.87 -4.57
C VAL A 362 -8.89 10.03 -4.19
N LEU A 363 -9.07 8.88 -4.84
CA LEU A 363 -10.17 7.96 -4.56
C LEU A 363 -10.11 7.47 -3.11
N LEU A 364 -8.94 7.08 -2.63
CA LEU A 364 -8.73 6.61 -1.25
C LEU A 364 -8.98 7.74 -0.25
N GLU A 365 -8.39 8.92 -0.43
CA GLU A 365 -8.58 10.06 0.48
C GLU A 365 -10.06 10.49 0.57
N GLN A 366 -10.80 10.43 -0.54
CA GLN A 366 -12.24 10.70 -0.57
C GLN A 366 -13.05 9.60 0.15
N ARG A 367 -12.70 8.32 -0.07
CA ARG A 367 -13.45 7.19 0.51
C ARG A 367 -13.17 7.00 1.99
N LEU A 368 -11.95 7.28 2.42
CA LEU A 368 -11.56 7.28 3.84
C LEU A 368 -12.14 8.48 4.61
N ALA A 369 -12.74 9.44 3.91
CA ALA A 369 -13.23 10.68 4.49
C ALA A 369 -12.20 11.35 5.41
N VAL A 370 -10.92 11.33 5.00
CA VAL A 370 -9.80 11.83 5.79
C VAL A 370 -10.05 13.32 6.10
N VAL A 371 -10.07 13.67 7.38
CA VAL A 371 -10.39 15.04 7.85
C VAL A 371 -9.43 16.08 7.27
N SER A 372 -8.19 15.72 6.95
CA SER A 372 -7.19 16.59 6.31
C SER A 372 -7.41 16.79 4.81
N PHE A 373 -8.23 15.94 4.14
CA PHE A 373 -8.53 16.09 2.71
C PHE A 373 -9.72 17.04 2.49
N ARG A 374 -9.40 18.32 2.28
CA ARG A 374 -10.38 19.41 2.07
C ARG A 374 -10.03 20.21 0.82
N PRO A 375 -10.07 19.59 -0.37
CA PRO A 375 -9.71 20.28 -1.61
C PRO A 375 -10.71 21.39 -1.94
N ARG A 376 -10.22 22.49 -2.53
CA ARG A 376 -11.10 23.53 -3.09
C ARG A 376 -11.85 23.01 -4.31
N LEU A 377 -11.17 22.22 -5.15
CA LEU A 377 -11.79 21.53 -6.29
C LEU A 377 -12.30 20.15 -5.82
N ARG A 378 -13.58 20.08 -5.48
CA ARG A 378 -14.24 18.84 -5.08
C ARG A 378 -14.69 18.07 -6.31
N LEU A 379 -14.29 16.81 -6.42
CA LEU A 379 -14.65 15.92 -7.52
C LEU A 379 -15.61 14.82 -7.04
N PRO A 380 -16.56 14.38 -7.88
CA PRO A 380 -17.26 13.13 -7.65
C PRO A 380 -16.26 11.96 -7.67
N TRP A 381 -16.45 10.98 -6.78
CA TRP A 381 -15.54 9.83 -6.65
C TRP A 381 -15.43 8.98 -7.95
N VAL A 382 -16.41 9.10 -8.83
CA VAL A 382 -16.44 8.42 -10.13
C VAL A 382 -15.32 8.92 -11.03
N VAL A 383 -14.94 10.21 -10.94
CA VAL A 383 -13.88 10.79 -11.77
C VAL A 383 -12.52 10.13 -11.53
N PRO A 384 -11.99 10.09 -10.29
CA PRO A 384 -10.73 9.39 -10.04
C PRO A 384 -10.84 7.87 -10.25
N LEU A 385 -12.01 7.26 -10.04
CA LEU A 385 -12.21 5.85 -10.36
C LEU A 385 -12.06 5.59 -11.87
N LEU A 386 -12.75 6.35 -12.70
CA LEU A 386 -12.65 6.24 -14.18
C LEU A 386 -11.23 6.53 -14.65
N GLY A 387 -10.55 7.52 -14.05
CA GLY A 387 -9.15 7.82 -14.34
C GLY A 387 -8.23 6.64 -14.02
N ALA A 388 -8.37 6.02 -12.86
CA ALA A 388 -7.56 4.86 -12.46
C ALA A 388 -7.82 3.64 -13.36
N LEU A 389 -9.08 3.29 -13.59
CA LEU A 389 -9.46 2.17 -14.46
C LEU A 389 -9.03 2.41 -15.91
N GLY A 390 -9.18 3.63 -16.40
CA GLY A 390 -8.75 4.02 -17.74
C GLY A 390 -7.24 3.93 -17.93
N CYS A 391 -6.45 4.34 -16.93
CA CYS A 391 -4.99 4.19 -16.96
C CYS A 391 -4.58 2.72 -16.97
N ILE A 392 -5.16 1.88 -16.10
CA ILE A 392 -4.89 0.45 -16.06
C ILE A 392 -5.26 -0.21 -17.38
N PHE A 393 -6.46 0.09 -17.90
CA PHE A 393 -6.91 -0.39 -19.20
C PHE A 393 -5.92 -0.01 -20.31
N ALA A 394 -5.54 1.27 -20.41
CA ALA A 394 -4.59 1.75 -21.41
C ALA A 394 -3.22 1.04 -21.31
N MET A 395 -2.72 0.76 -20.10
CA MET A 395 -1.47 0.02 -19.89
C MET A 395 -1.52 -1.35 -20.57
N PHE A 396 -2.59 -2.12 -20.33
CA PHE A 396 -2.73 -3.45 -20.90
C PHE A 396 -3.02 -3.45 -22.39
N VAL A 397 -3.66 -2.41 -22.89
CA VAL A 397 -3.91 -2.21 -24.33
C VAL A 397 -2.62 -1.84 -25.07
N VAL A 398 -1.79 -0.98 -24.49
CA VAL A 398 -0.51 -0.55 -25.10
C VAL A 398 0.46 -1.72 -25.20
N ASN A 399 0.72 -2.39 -24.11
CA ASN A 399 1.57 -3.58 -24.09
C ASN A 399 1.37 -4.41 -22.81
N PRO A 400 0.65 -5.56 -22.88
CA PRO A 400 0.39 -6.38 -21.70
C PRO A 400 1.64 -6.91 -21.01
N THR A 401 2.62 -7.37 -21.79
CA THR A 401 3.84 -7.97 -21.24
C THR A 401 4.68 -6.93 -20.48
N PHE A 402 4.95 -5.79 -21.11
CA PHE A 402 5.67 -4.72 -20.45
C PHE A 402 4.91 -4.11 -19.28
N SER A 403 3.56 -4.12 -19.30
CA SER A 403 2.74 -3.68 -18.18
C SER A 403 2.95 -4.57 -16.95
N LEU A 404 2.97 -5.88 -17.12
CA LEU A 404 3.27 -6.83 -16.04
C LEU A 404 4.69 -6.63 -15.50
N VAL A 405 5.68 -6.45 -16.40
CA VAL A 405 7.07 -6.17 -16.01
C VAL A 405 7.16 -4.86 -15.22
N ALA A 406 6.49 -3.80 -15.69
CA ALA A 406 6.49 -2.50 -15.00
C ALA A 406 5.87 -2.58 -13.60
N VAL A 407 4.74 -3.28 -13.46
CA VAL A 407 4.12 -3.55 -12.16
C VAL A 407 5.05 -4.38 -11.27
N ALA A 408 5.68 -5.42 -11.80
CA ALA A 408 6.64 -6.26 -11.06
C ALA A 408 7.84 -5.44 -10.56
N VAL A 409 8.36 -4.51 -11.38
CA VAL A 409 9.44 -3.59 -10.99
C VAL A 409 8.99 -2.68 -9.85
N VAL A 410 7.79 -2.08 -9.93
CA VAL A 410 7.24 -1.23 -8.87
C VAL A 410 7.09 -2.01 -7.56
N LEU A 411 6.53 -3.23 -7.61
CA LEU A 411 6.38 -4.09 -6.44
C LEU A 411 7.73 -4.54 -5.87
N GLY A 412 8.70 -4.84 -6.73
CA GLY A 412 10.07 -5.19 -6.34
C GLY A 412 10.77 -4.03 -5.61
N VAL A 413 10.69 -2.83 -6.17
CA VAL A 413 11.22 -1.61 -5.53
C VAL A 413 10.52 -1.35 -4.20
N TYR A 414 9.19 -1.47 -4.16
CA TYR A 414 8.41 -1.35 -2.93
C TYR A 414 8.90 -2.32 -1.85
N GLY A 415 9.09 -3.60 -2.19
CA GLY A 415 9.61 -4.61 -1.28
C GLY A 415 11.02 -4.29 -0.76
N VAL A 416 11.89 -3.75 -1.61
CA VAL A 416 13.24 -3.31 -1.20
C VAL A 416 13.17 -2.11 -0.25
N LEU A 417 12.30 -1.13 -0.53
CA LEU A 417 12.14 0.06 0.30
C LEU A 417 11.53 -0.29 1.68
N MET A 418 10.57 -1.21 1.71
CA MET A 418 10.00 -1.73 2.96
C MET A 418 11.07 -2.35 3.88
N ARG A 419 12.02 -3.11 3.31
CA ARG A 419 13.13 -3.70 4.07
C ARG A 419 14.11 -2.66 4.61
N ARG A 420 14.21 -1.49 3.97
CA ARG A 420 15.13 -0.42 4.39
C ARG A 420 14.64 0.39 5.59
N LYS A 421 13.39 0.18 6.07
CA LYS A 421 12.77 0.90 7.21
C LYS A 421 13.03 2.42 7.12
N LEU A 422 12.69 3.03 6.00
CA LEU A 422 12.88 4.46 5.77
C LEU A 422 12.07 5.25 6.81
N ARG A 423 12.71 6.18 7.51
CA ARG A 423 12.01 7.06 8.47
C ARG A 423 11.28 8.15 7.69
N SER A 424 9.96 8.13 7.72
CA SER A 424 9.13 9.22 7.24
C SER A 424 8.68 10.06 8.42
N ASN A 425 8.93 11.37 8.38
CA ASN A 425 8.37 12.32 9.34
C ASN A 425 6.97 12.82 8.92
N VAL A 426 6.34 12.13 7.97
CA VAL A 426 5.04 12.52 7.43
C VAL A 426 4.03 11.45 7.84
N ASP A 427 2.96 11.86 8.52
CA ASP A 427 1.80 11.03 8.81
C ASP A 427 1.16 10.62 7.48
N ASP A 428 1.12 9.33 7.21
CA ASP A 428 0.52 8.79 5.98
C ASP A 428 -0.92 8.31 6.22
N VAL A 429 -1.66 8.19 5.14
CA VAL A 429 -3.08 7.78 5.16
C VAL A 429 -3.22 6.24 5.34
N ARG A 430 -2.12 5.49 5.29
CA ARG A 430 -2.14 4.01 5.42
C ARG A 430 -2.72 3.57 6.76
N SER A 431 -2.37 4.25 7.85
CA SER A 431 -2.96 4.00 9.17
C SER A 431 -4.48 4.18 9.14
N GLY A 432 -4.98 5.21 8.46
CA GLY A 432 -6.41 5.43 8.26
C GLY A 432 -7.09 4.34 7.43
N LEU A 433 -6.40 3.78 6.40
CA LEU A 433 -6.92 2.66 5.62
C LEU A 433 -7.10 1.40 6.48
N PHE A 434 -6.06 1.04 7.24
CA PHE A 434 -6.13 -0.11 8.14
C PHE A 434 -7.18 0.11 9.23
N LEU A 435 -7.29 1.32 9.77
CA LEU A 435 -8.31 1.67 10.76
C LEU A 435 -9.72 1.53 10.17
N MET A 436 -9.96 2.00 8.93
CA MET A 436 -11.26 1.84 8.25
C MET A 436 -11.60 0.38 7.99
N VAL A 437 -10.62 -0.44 7.56
CA VAL A 437 -10.83 -1.88 7.37
C VAL A 437 -11.16 -2.54 8.71
N ALA A 438 -10.45 -2.18 9.77
CA ALA A 438 -10.71 -2.67 11.13
C ALA A 438 -12.10 -2.22 11.61
N GLU A 439 -12.49 -0.97 11.39
CA GLU A 439 -13.83 -0.45 11.73
C GLU A 439 -14.94 -1.15 10.94
N TRP A 440 -14.73 -1.34 9.62
CA TRP A 440 -15.67 -2.10 8.79
C TRP A 440 -15.81 -3.56 9.28
N ALA A 441 -14.67 -4.21 9.58
CA ALA A 441 -14.65 -5.57 10.12
C ALA A 441 -15.34 -5.63 11.48
N ALA A 442 -15.10 -4.64 12.36
CA ALA A 442 -15.75 -4.54 13.66
C ALA A 442 -17.27 -4.37 13.55
N ARG A 443 -17.72 -3.44 12.67
CA ARG A 443 -19.16 -3.27 12.39
C ARG A 443 -19.79 -4.54 11.81
N ARG A 444 -19.08 -5.23 10.93
CA ARG A 444 -19.60 -6.48 10.35
C ARG A 444 -19.62 -7.59 11.37
N SER A 445 -18.60 -7.72 12.20
CA SER A 445 -18.52 -8.70 13.27
C SER A 445 -19.63 -8.51 14.31
N SER A 446 -19.94 -7.27 14.69
CA SER A 446 -21.02 -6.97 15.64
C SER A 446 -22.42 -7.37 15.14
N SER A 447 -22.61 -7.50 13.82
CA SER A 447 -23.85 -7.95 13.19
C SER A 447 -23.97 -9.49 13.06
N LEU A 448 -22.90 -10.24 13.37
CA LEU A 448 -22.91 -11.70 13.36
C LEU A 448 -23.34 -12.26 14.71
N PRO A 449 -23.96 -13.45 14.77
CA PRO A 449 -24.26 -14.11 16.02
C PRO A 449 -23.01 -14.26 16.89
N ARG A 450 -23.09 -13.83 18.16
CA ARG A 450 -22.02 -14.01 19.15
C ARG A 450 -21.95 -15.49 19.56
N GLY A 451 -20.75 -16.01 19.87
CA GLY A 451 -20.59 -17.36 20.41
C GLY A 451 -20.46 -18.46 19.36
N GLN A 452 -19.81 -18.21 18.24
CA GLN A 452 -19.42 -19.30 17.34
C GLN A 452 -18.22 -20.04 17.95
N ALA A 453 -18.47 -21.19 18.57
CA ALA A 453 -17.43 -22.06 19.17
C ALA A 453 -16.26 -22.36 18.20
N ARG A 454 -16.55 -22.49 16.89
CA ARG A 454 -15.54 -22.70 15.85
C ARG A 454 -14.58 -21.50 15.63
N ALA A 455 -14.93 -20.32 16.11
CA ALA A 455 -14.09 -19.12 15.98
C ALA A 455 -13.42 -18.72 17.29
N TRP A 456 -13.47 -19.60 18.30
CA TRP A 456 -12.86 -19.35 19.59
C TRP A 456 -11.35 -19.13 19.47
N LYS A 457 -10.82 -18.15 20.21
CA LYS A 457 -9.43 -17.74 20.27
C LYS A 457 -9.09 -17.35 21.69
N ALA A 458 -7.88 -17.62 22.12
CA ALA A 458 -7.42 -17.20 23.44
C ALA A 458 -7.06 -15.72 23.44
N ASN A 459 -7.98 -14.86 23.89
CA ASN A 459 -7.73 -13.44 24.12
C ASN A 459 -7.52 -13.23 25.62
N LEU A 460 -6.29 -12.97 26.00
CA LEU A 460 -5.88 -12.93 27.40
C LEU A 460 -6.02 -11.52 27.98
N LEU A 461 -6.60 -11.41 29.18
CA LEU A 461 -6.47 -10.25 30.06
C LEU A 461 -5.42 -10.58 31.13
N VAL A 462 -4.31 -9.88 31.15
CA VAL A 462 -3.19 -10.10 32.06
C VAL A 462 -3.04 -8.88 32.99
N PRO A 463 -3.63 -8.90 34.20
CA PRO A 463 -3.39 -7.87 35.19
C PRO A 463 -1.96 -8.01 35.76
N LEU A 464 -1.27 -6.91 36.05
CA LEU A 464 0.07 -6.90 36.61
C LEU A 464 0.34 -5.55 37.32
N ALA A 465 0.98 -5.63 38.47
CA ALA A 465 1.50 -4.46 39.19
C ALA A 465 2.96 -4.16 38.80
N ASP A 466 3.72 -5.17 38.41
CA ASP A 466 5.07 -5.04 37.86
C ASP A 466 5.26 -5.98 36.64
N PRO A 467 5.78 -5.50 35.49
CA PRO A 467 6.15 -6.33 34.35
C PRO A 467 7.03 -7.53 34.65
N LEU A 468 7.80 -7.49 35.75
CA LEU A 468 8.64 -8.61 36.18
C LEU A 468 7.84 -9.84 36.63
N GLU A 469 6.57 -9.67 37.01
CA GLU A 469 5.70 -10.76 37.45
C GLU A 469 5.48 -11.81 36.36
N VAL A 470 5.45 -11.38 35.09
CA VAL A 470 5.24 -12.27 33.95
C VAL A 470 6.54 -12.74 33.26
N ARG A 471 7.70 -12.37 33.79
CA ARG A 471 9.01 -12.67 33.16
C ARG A 471 9.21 -14.17 32.89
N GLY A 472 8.88 -15.03 33.85
CA GLY A 472 8.97 -16.48 33.70
C GLY A 472 7.82 -17.09 32.88
N LEU A 473 6.76 -16.34 32.61
CA LEU A 473 5.54 -16.75 31.95
C LEU A 473 5.40 -16.22 30.52
N PHE A 474 6.35 -15.37 30.10
CA PHE A 474 6.29 -14.69 28.78
C PHE A 474 6.01 -15.68 27.64
N GLU A 475 6.80 -16.75 27.55
CA GLU A 475 6.66 -17.76 26.50
C GLU A 475 5.30 -18.49 26.60
N LEU A 476 4.85 -18.84 27.81
CA LEU A 476 3.56 -19.50 28.01
C LEU A 476 2.40 -18.60 27.55
N ILE A 477 2.43 -17.31 27.88
CA ILE A 477 1.43 -16.35 27.48
C ILE A 477 1.40 -16.18 25.95
N VAL A 478 2.58 -16.11 25.33
CA VAL A 478 2.73 -16.05 23.86
C VAL A 478 2.15 -17.32 23.21
N ASP A 479 2.50 -18.50 23.74
CA ASP A 479 2.08 -19.78 23.17
C ASP A 479 0.58 -20.03 23.30
N LEU A 480 -0.03 -19.56 24.38
CA LEU A 480 -1.50 -19.58 24.55
C LEU A 480 -2.22 -18.63 23.58
N ALA A 481 -1.65 -17.47 23.31
CA ALA A 481 -2.29 -16.47 22.44
C ALA A 481 -2.05 -16.73 20.94
N ARG A 482 -1.01 -17.50 20.55
CA ARG A 482 -0.72 -17.83 19.16
C ARG A 482 -1.69 -18.88 18.61
N PRO A 483 -1.95 -18.85 17.26
CA PRO A 483 -1.49 -17.86 16.27
C PRO A 483 -2.42 -16.65 16.10
N TYR A 484 -3.63 -16.67 16.66
CA TYR A 484 -4.69 -15.70 16.30
C TYR A 484 -5.34 -14.99 17.49
N GLY A 485 -4.89 -15.24 18.70
CA GLY A 485 -5.36 -14.56 19.91
C GLY A 485 -4.74 -13.19 20.10
N SER A 486 -5.10 -12.55 21.21
CA SER A 486 -4.60 -11.22 21.59
C SER A 486 -4.27 -11.17 23.09
N ILE A 487 -3.43 -10.21 23.48
CA ILE A 487 -3.09 -9.96 24.86
C ILE A 487 -3.49 -8.53 25.21
N THR A 488 -4.20 -8.37 26.32
CA THR A 488 -4.48 -7.06 26.94
C THR A 488 -3.75 -7.03 28.27
N LEU A 489 -2.67 -6.22 28.35
CA LEU A 489 -1.94 -5.98 29.58
C LEU A 489 -2.65 -4.90 30.39
N LEU A 490 -3.00 -5.21 31.60
CA LEU A 490 -3.64 -4.30 32.54
C LEU A 490 -2.67 -3.97 33.66
N GLY A 491 -1.93 -2.86 33.51
CA GLY A 491 -1.09 -2.32 34.56
C GLY A 491 -1.94 -1.77 35.72
N LEU A 492 -1.66 -2.15 36.96
CA LEU A 492 -2.36 -1.71 38.17
C LEU A 492 -1.40 -0.85 38.99
N GLN A 493 -1.83 0.36 39.33
CA GLN A 493 -1.02 1.34 40.03
C GLN A 493 -1.80 1.98 41.15
N HIS A 494 -1.17 2.12 42.30
CA HIS A 494 -1.72 2.92 43.41
C HIS A 494 -1.64 4.41 43.09
N GLU A 495 -2.59 5.19 43.56
CA GLU A 495 -2.62 6.65 43.37
C GLU A 495 -1.28 7.28 43.79
N GLY A 496 -0.67 8.07 42.90
CA GLY A 496 0.57 8.82 43.15
C GLY A 496 1.89 8.10 42.88
N ALA A 497 1.91 6.90 42.31
CA ALA A 497 3.13 6.11 42.04
C ALA A 497 3.94 6.53 40.77
N GLY A 498 3.48 7.52 40.01
CA GLY A 498 4.24 8.15 38.91
C GLY A 498 4.24 7.38 37.55
N GLU A 499 4.62 8.05 36.46
CA GLU A 499 4.49 7.60 35.05
C GLU A 499 5.33 6.36 34.66
N ARG A 500 6.21 5.86 35.52
CA ARG A 500 7.16 4.77 35.17
C ARG A 500 6.49 3.43 34.83
N LEU A 501 5.33 3.11 35.40
CA LEU A 501 4.66 1.84 35.12
C LEU A 501 4.09 1.82 33.69
N HIS A 502 3.56 2.94 33.23
CA HIS A 502 3.01 3.04 31.85
C HIS A 502 4.10 2.73 30.79
N ASP A 503 5.27 3.30 30.93
CA ASP A 503 6.38 3.07 30.00
C ASP A 503 6.83 1.60 30.01
N ARG A 504 6.95 0.99 31.19
CA ARG A 504 7.39 -0.39 31.37
C ARG A 504 6.35 -1.39 30.84
N VAL A 505 5.06 -1.14 31.05
CA VAL A 505 3.98 -1.99 30.51
C VAL A 505 3.89 -1.85 28.99
N THR A 506 4.13 -0.65 28.47
CA THR A 506 4.19 -0.40 27.03
C THR A 506 5.39 -1.11 26.38
N GLU A 507 6.55 -1.12 27.04
CA GLU A 507 7.73 -1.85 26.59
C GLU A 507 7.44 -3.36 26.52
N LEU A 508 6.83 -3.93 27.58
CA LEU A 508 6.41 -5.32 27.60
C LEU A 508 5.38 -5.64 26.49
N ALA A 509 4.46 -4.73 26.22
CA ALA A 509 3.49 -4.90 25.13
C ALA A 509 4.17 -4.93 23.74
N ASN A 510 5.23 -4.14 23.57
CA ASN A 510 6.05 -4.18 22.35
C ASN A 510 6.80 -5.52 22.22
N ASP A 511 7.33 -6.06 23.33
CA ASP A 511 7.99 -7.37 23.32
C ASP A 511 7.03 -8.50 22.89
N PHE A 512 5.79 -8.50 23.38
CA PHE A 512 4.76 -9.44 22.92
C PHE A 512 4.37 -9.22 21.46
N THR A 513 4.32 -7.96 21.01
CA THR A 513 4.03 -7.64 19.60
C THR A 513 5.16 -8.09 18.69
N ASP A 514 6.42 -7.91 19.08
CA ASP A 514 7.60 -8.39 18.35
C ASP A 514 7.64 -9.93 18.33
N ALA A 515 7.11 -10.58 19.37
CA ALA A 515 6.88 -12.04 19.38
C ALA A 515 5.69 -12.49 18.48
N GLY A 516 5.01 -11.56 17.79
CA GLY A 516 3.96 -11.85 16.80
C GLY A 516 2.55 -11.95 17.36
N VAL A 517 2.27 -11.48 18.56
CA VAL A 517 0.94 -11.45 19.16
C VAL A 517 0.42 -10.01 19.26
N HIS A 518 -0.81 -9.78 18.78
CA HIS A 518 -1.43 -8.46 18.94
C HIS A 518 -1.63 -8.14 20.41
N THR A 519 -0.95 -7.08 20.89
CA THR A 519 -0.96 -6.72 22.31
C THR A 519 -1.36 -5.27 22.50
N THR A 520 -2.24 -5.04 23.46
CA THR A 520 -2.64 -3.72 23.93
C THR A 520 -2.27 -3.55 25.40
N ALA A 521 -1.93 -2.33 25.81
CA ALA A 521 -1.56 -2.01 27.17
C ALA A 521 -2.40 -0.85 27.70
N THR A 522 -2.86 -0.97 28.94
CA THR A 522 -3.57 0.08 29.66
C THR A 522 -3.14 0.05 31.12
N VAL A 523 -2.94 1.21 31.73
CA VAL A 523 -2.64 1.32 33.16
C VAL A 523 -3.84 1.96 33.85
N LEU A 524 -4.29 1.36 34.94
CA LEU A 524 -5.35 1.88 35.79
C LEU A 524 -4.78 2.25 37.16
N GLU A 525 -5.17 3.43 37.64
CA GLU A 525 -4.93 3.85 39.01
C GLU A 525 -6.11 3.41 39.89
N ALA A 526 -5.84 2.68 40.97
CA ALA A 526 -6.87 2.18 41.86
C ALA A 526 -6.33 1.95 43.28
N GLU A 527 -7.18 2.21 44.28
CA GLU A 527 -6.90 1.87 45.68
C GLU A 527 -6.99 0.36 45.94
N HIS A 528 -7.85 -0.34 45.16
CA HIS A 528 -8.12 -1.77 45.25
C HIS A 528 -7.91 -2.44 43.88
N GLU A 529 -6.83 -3.17 43.75
CA GLU A 529 -6.42 -3.80 42.48
C GLU A 529 -7.43 -4.83 41.98
N GLY A 530 -7.98 -5.67 42.86
CA GLY A 530 -9.01 -6.64 42.50
C GLY A 530 -10.28 -6.02 41.93
N ARG A 531 -10.72 -4.87 42.45
CA ARG A 531 -11.87 -4.14 41.89
C ARG A 531 -11.54 -3.52 40.53
N ALA A 532 -10.33 -3.02 40.37
CA ALA A 532 -9.87 -2.47 39.08
C ALA A 532 -9.90 -3.53 37.98
N VAL A 533 -9.49 -4.75 38.28
CA VAL A 533 -9.57 -5.89 37.33
C VAL A 533 -11.03 -6.18 36.98
N VAL A 534 -11.93 -6.23 37.94
CA VAL A 534 -13.38 -6.43 37.70
C VAL A 534 -13.94 -5.33 36.80
N HIS A 535 -13.63 -4.05 37.08
CA HIS A 535 -14.10 -2.95 36.23
C HIS A 535 -13.51 -3.03 34.81
N ALA A 536 -12.25 -3.44 34.67
CA ALA A 536 -11.64 -3.65 33.36
C ALA A 536 -12.35 -4.76 32.59
N MET A 537 -12.67 -5.90 33.21
CA MET A 537 -13.45 -6.98 32.61
C MET A 537 -14.79 -6.49 32.09
N GLN A 538 -15.53 -5.72 32.89
CA GLN A 538 -16.81 -5.13 32.52
C GLN A 538 -16.70 -4.14 31.35
N THR A 539 -15.68 -3.27 31.37
CA THR A 539 -15.44 -2.27 30.33
C THR A 539 -15.03 -2.90 29.01
N LEU A 540 -14.21 -3.94 29.05
CA LEU A 540 -13.70 -4.63 27.86
C LEU A 540 -14.67 -5.65 27.27
N ARG A 541 -15.82 -5.87 27.91
CA ARG A 541 -16.84 -6.83 27.48
C ARG A 541 -17.34 -6.60 26.04
N GLU A 542 -17.46 -5.35 25.64
CA GLU A 542 -17.94 -4.96 24.31
C GLU A 542 -16.79 -4.55 23.36
N ALA A 543 -15.53 -4.77 23.76
CA ALA A 543 -14.38 -4.47 22.93
C ALA A 543 -14.32 -5.37 21.67
N PHE A 544 -13.77 -4.85 20.58
CA PHE A 544 -13.64 -5.60 19.30
C PHE A 544 -12.83 -6.89 19.46
N LEU A 545 -11.71 -6.81 20.19
CA LEU A 545 -10.91 -7.98 20.59
C LEU A 545 -11.16 -8.23 22.09
N ARG A 546 -12.40 -8.61 22.41
CA ARG A 546 -12.81 -8.89 23.78
C ARG A 546 -11.93 -9.94 24.41
N PRO A 547 -11.29 -9.68 25.58
CA PRO A 547 -10.65 -10.73 26.36
C PRO A 547 -11.69 -11.77 26.81
N ASN A 548 -11.36 -13.04 26.66
CA ASN A 548 -12.19 -14.16 27.08
C ASN A 548 -11.51 -15.07 28.12
N ILE A 549 -10.25 -14.80 28.44
CA ILE A 549 -9.49 -15.49 29.46
C ILE A 549 -8.85 -14.48 30.40
N LEU A 550 -9.13 -14.55 31.68
CA LEU A 550 -8.39 -13.88 32.74
C LEU A 550 -7.16 -14.74 33.08
N PHE A 551 -5.97 -14.23 32.80
CA PHE A 551 -4.71 -14.90 33.09
C PHE A 551 -4.07 -14.29 34.34
N VAL A 552 -3.90 -15.12 35.39
CA VAL A 552 -3.33 -14.69 36.66
C VAL A 552 -2.25 -15.66 37.17
N THR A 553 -1.38 -15.18 38.01
CA THR A 553 -0.40 -15.99 38.74
C THR A 553 -0.46 -15.67 40.23
N PRO A 554 -0.36 -16.67 41.13
CA PRO A 554 -0.31 -16.45 42.58
C PRO A 554 0.86 -15.59 43.06
N ARG A 555 1.88 -15.37 42.19
CA ARG A 555 3.05 -14.51 42.47
C ARG A 555 2.87 -13.06 42.09
N MET A 556 1.68 -12.67 41.64
CA MET A 556 1.35 -11.26 41.47
C MET A 556 1.47 -10.53 42.80
N ALA A 557 1.92 -9.27 42.78
CA ALA A 557 2.01 -8.42 43.97
C ALA A 557 0.64 -8.17 44.63
N MET A 558 -0.44 -8.48 43.94
CA MET A 558 -1.82 -8.39 44.43
C MET A 558 -2.06 -9.42 45.54
N PRO A 559 -2.65 -9.03 46.69
CA PRO A 559 -3.02 -9.94 47.76
C PRO A 559 -3.98 -11.03 47.29
N HIS A 560 -3.84 -12.25 47.81
CA HIS A 560 -4.66 -13.41 47.39
C HIS A 560 -6.16 -13.20 47.61
N ASP A 561 -6.55 -12.45 48.63
CA ASP A 561 -7.95 -12.08 48.90
C ASP A 561 -8.49 -11.12 47.84
N GLU A 562 -7.68 -10.23 47.31
CA GLU A 562 -8.04 -9.36 46.20
C GLU A 562 -8.09 -10.11 44.85
N LEU A 563 -7.23 -11.11 44.61
CA LEU A 563 -7.29 -11.96 43.42
C LEU A 563 -8.55 -12.85 43.38
N ALA A 564 -9.04 -13.28 44.52
CA ALA A 564 -10.22 -14.12 44.58
C ALA A 564 -11.50 -13.43 44.04
N ALA A 565 -11.59 -12.10 44.14
CA ALA A 565 -12.76 -11.35 43.67
C ALA A 565 -12.86 -11.35 42.12
N PRO A 566 -11.82 -11.00 41.32
CA PRO A 566 -11.83 -11.13 39.85
C PRO A 566 -12.07 -12.57 39.40
N ILE A 567 -11.47 -13.56 40.04
CA ILE A 567 -11.64 -14.98 39.70
C ILE A 567 -13.10 -15.39 39.84
N ARG A 568 -13.77 -15.06 40.96
CA ARG A 568 -15.19 -15.34 41.13
C ARG A 568 -16.06 -14.59 40.13
N HIS A 569 -15.72 -13.32 39.84
CA HIS A 569 -16.52 -12.47 38.97
C HIS A 569 -16.41 -12.84 37.49
N ALA A 570 -15.30 -13.49 37.08
CA ALA A 570 -15.04 -13.89 35.70
C ALA A 570 -16.18 -14.74 35.11
N ALA A 571 -16.77 -15.65 35.90
CA ALA A 571 -17.92 -16.45 35.47
C ALA A 571 -19.15 -15.59 35.09
N HIS A 572 -19.41 -14.49 35.81
CA HIS A 572 -20.52 -13.57 35.51
C HIS A 572 -20.28 -12.81 34.21
N GLU A 573 -19.04 -12.53 33.91
CA GLU A 573 -18.62 -11.83 32.66
C GLU A 573 -18.38 -12.81 31.49
N ARG A 574 -18.68 -14.10 31.64
CA ARG A 574 -18.41 -15.15 30.63
C ARG A 574 -16.94 -15.14 30.19
N MET A 575 -16.07 -15.07 31.16
CA MET A 575 -14.62 -15.07 30.96
C MET A 575 -14.04 -16.28 31.68
N ALA A 576 -13.27 -17.06 30.95
CA ALA A 576 -12.52 -18.19 31.51
C ALA A 576 -11.39 -17.67 32.41
N VAL A 577 -10.89 -18.54 33.26
CA VAL A 577 -9.77 -18.22 34.15
C VAL A 577 -8.63 -19.22 33.93
N VAL A 578 -7.42 -18.71 33.79
CA VAL A 578 -6.18 -19.47 33.75
C VAL A 578 -5.29 -18.98 34.88
N VAL A 579 -5.05 -19.82 35.86
CA VAL A 579 -4.11 -19.54 36.95
C VAL A 579 -2.84 -20.36 36.71
N THR A 580 -1.69 -19.72 36.63
CA THR A 580 -0.42 -20.41 36.38
C THR A 580 0.53 -20.25 37.55
N SER A 581 0.99 -21.33 38.11
CA SER A 581 2.00 -21.35 39.15
C SER A 581 3.23 -22.14 38.70
N LEU A 582 4.39 -21.45 38.64
CA LEU A 582 5.64 -22.05 38.17
C LEU A 582 6.39 -22.78 39.25
N HIS A 583 6.98 -23.96 38.91
CA HIS A 583 7.90 -24.63 39.78
C HIS A 583 9.15 -23.77 40.06
N PRO A 584 9.56 -23.59 41.31
CA PRO A 584 10.58 -22.62 41.71
C PRO A 584 11.93 -22.77 41.01
N THR A 585 12.34 -23.96 40.70
CA THR A 585 13.65 -24.28 40.10
C THR A 585 13.56 -24.74 38.65
N ALA A 586 12.53 -25.52 38.29
CA ALA A 586 12.38 -26.11 36.95
C ALA A 586 11.69 -25.12 35.96
N GLY A 587 10.94 -24.13 36.45
CA GLY A 587 10.12 -23.29 35.57
C GLY A 587 9.21 -24.12 34.67
N LEU A 588 9.15 -23.82 33.38
CA LEU A 588 8.38 -24.57 32.37
C LEU A 588 9.10 -25.87 31.86
N GLY A 589 10.19 -26.27 32.49
CA GLY A 589 10.93 -27.48 32.14
C GLY A 589 11.44 -27.49 30.69
N ARG A 590 11.38 -28.68 30.05
CA ARG A 590 11.79 -28.87 28.64
C ARG A 590 10.67 -28.63 27.64
N ARG A 591 9.45 -28.37 28.10
CA ARG A 591 8.24 -28.17 27.31
C ARG A 591 7.90 -29.36 26.39
N ARG A 592 8.13 -30.61 26.85
CA ARG A 592 7.92 -31.80 26.04
C ARG A 592 6.78 -32.69 26.53
N HIS A 593 6.42 -32.61 27.80
CA HIS A 593 5.40 -33.47 28.38
C HIS A 593 4.38 -32.64 29.15
N ILE A 594 3.10 -32.85 28.84
CA ILE A 594 1.96 -32.15 29.45
C ILE A 594 1.00 -33.18 30.00
N ASN A 595 0.72 -33.14 31.29
CA ASN A 595 -0.33 -33.95 31.91
C ASN A 595 -1.62 -33.13 32.04
N VAL A 596 -2.73 -33.70 31.58
CA VAL A 596 -4.07 -33.14 31.70
C VAL A 596 -4.89 -33.97 32.65
N TRP A 597 -5.17 -33.43 33.83
CA TRP A 597 -5.83 -34.16 34.91
C TRP A 597 -7.35 -34.02 34.84
N ILE A 598 -8.03 -35.04 34.36
CA ILE A 598 -9.48 -35.09 34.27
C ILE A 598 -10.08 -35.60 35.59
N ARG A 599 -11.04 -34.86 36.12
CA ARG A 599 -11.72 -35.21 37.36
C ARG A 599 -12.73 -36.32 37.13
N PRO A 600 -12.85 -37.32 38.06
CA PRO A 600 -13.94 -38.29 38.04
C PRO A 600 -15.31 -37.64 38.05
N GLN A 601 -16.27 -38.22 37.36
CA GLN A 601 -17.63 -37.69 37.24
C GLN A 601 -18.57 -38.27 38.30
N GLU A 602 -19.26 -37.42 39.03
CA GLU A 602 -20.34 -37.83 39.92
C GLU A 602 -21.61 -38.12 39.11
N GLY A 603 -21.99 -39.40 38.96
CA GLY A 603 -23.23 -39.78 38.28
C GLY A 603 -23.10 -40.57 36.98
N GLY A 604 -21.88 -40.97 36.60
CA GLY A 604 -21.62 -41.80 35.44
C GLY A 604 -20.74 -41.17 34.36
N TRP A 605 -20.06 -42.04 33.61
CA TRP A 605 -19.06 -41.67 32.58
C TRP A 605 -19.75 -41.32 31.24
N ASN A 606 -20.35 -40.10 31.13
CA ASN A 606 -20.99 -39.62 29.92
C ASN A 606 -20.22 -38.39 29.37
N LEU A 607 -19.76 -38.47 28.12
CA LEU A 607 -18.95 -37.42 27.52
C LEU A 607 -19.65 -36.05 27.47
N GLN A 608 -20.93 -36.01 27.11
CA GLN A 608 -21.66 -34.74 26.98
C GLN A 608 -21.98 -34.11 28.36
N GLU A 609 -22.26 -34.87 29.37
CA GLU A 609 -22.48 -34.39 30.72
C GLU A 609 -21.17 -33.99 31.39
N GLY A 610 -20.13 -34.81 31.25
CA GLY A 610 -18.84 -34.54 31.82
C GLY A 610 -18.17 -33.26 31.29
N LEU A 611 -18.27 -33.02 30.03
CA LEU A 611 -17.75 -31.77 29.42
C LEU A 611 -18.45 -30.53 29.93
N ARG A 612 -19.76 -30.59 30.24
CA ARG A 612 -20.55 -29.45 30.73
C ARG A 612 -20.37 -29.14 32.20
N MET A 613 -20.09 -30.17 33.00
CA MET A 613 -20.03 -30.06 34.46
C MET A 613 -18.60 -29.90 35.01
N THR A 614 -17.61 -29.99 34.13
CA THR A 614 -16.18 -29.90 34.48
C THR A 614 -15.49 -28.85 33.61
N ASN A 615 -14.32 -28.39 34.02
CA ASN A 615 -13.51 -27.41 33.25
C ASN A 615 -12.76 -28.09 32.07
N THR A 616 -13.30 -29.17 31.54
CA THR A 616 -12.62 -30.03 30.56
C THR A 616 -12.45 -29.35 29.20
N HIS A 617 -13.39 -28.53 28.77
CA HIS A 617 -13.27 -27.82 27.48
C HIS A 617 -12.03 -26.94 27.44
N LEU A 618 -11.81 -26.10 28.44
CA LEU A 618 -10.66 -25.22 28.48
C LEU A 618 -9.35 -25.99 28.73
N MET A 619 -9.38 -27.05 29.55
CA MET A 619 -8.20 -27.93 29.78
C MET A 619 -7.71 -28.50 28.46
N VAL A 620 -8.62 -29.06 27.66
CA VAL A 620 -8.34 -29.63 26.34
C VAL A 620 -7.81 -28.58 25.38
N LEU A 621 -8.45 -27.39 25.32
CA LEU A 621 -8.01 -26.30 24.44
C LEU A 621 -6.63 -25.76 24.82
N VAL A 622 -6.35 -25.55 26.11
CA VAL A 622 -5.05 -25.14 26.61
C VAL A 622 -3.98 -26.19 26.27
N ALA A 623 -4.27 -27.49 26.54
CA ALA A 623 -3.36 -28.56 26.19
C ALA A 623 -3.05 -28.60 24.68
N TYR A 624 -4.07 -28.44 23.82
CA TYR A 624 -3.91 -28.43 22.38
C TYR A 624 -3.06 -27.25 21.90
N LEU A 625 -3.30 -26.03 22.43
CA LEU A 625 -2.51 -24.82 22.06
C LEU A 625 -1.05 -25.01 22.43
N LEU A 626 -0.78 -25.53 23.64
CA LEU A 626 0.59 -25.75 24.10
C LEU A 626 1.27 -26.94 23.38
N GLN A 627 0.54 -28.06 23.12
CA GLN A 627 1.05 -29.16 22.31
C GLN A 627 1.54 -28.66 20.95
N ARG A 628 0.74 -27.82 20.30
CA ARG A 628 1.07 -27.29 18.98
C ARG A 628 2.29 -26.36 18.99
N SER A 629 2.45 -25.55 20.04
CA SER A 629 3.57 -24.61 20.16
C SER A 629 4.86 -25.29 20.62
N TRP A 630 4.76 -26.31 21.47
CA TRP A 630 5.89 -26.98 22.10
C TRP A 630 6.30 -28.26 21.40
N GLU A 631 5.46 -28.79 20.47
CA GLU A 631 5.58 -30.14 19.92
C GLU A 631 5.63 -31.19 21.05
N ALA A 632 4.77 -31.01 22.08
CA ALA A 632 4.80 -31.77 23.29
C ALA A 632 3.91 -33.03 23.21
N GLU A 633 4.27 -34.06 23.95
CA GLU A 633 3.41 -35.22 24.22
C GLU A 633 2.39 -34.85 25.29
N VAL A 634 1.12 -35.17 25.05
CA VAL A 634 0.01 -34.88 25.97
C VAL A 634 -0.53 -36.18 26.54
N VAL A 635 -0.59 -36.27 27.86
CA VAL A 635 -1.14 -37.44 28.57
C VAL A 635 -2.37 -37.01 29.35
N PHE A 636 -3.52 -37.63 29.06
CA PHE A 636 -4.74 -37.45 29.84
C PHE A 636 -4.72 -38.39 31.00
N VAL A 637 -4.75 -37.88 32.23
CA VAL A 637 -4.65 -38.62 33.45
C VAL A 637 -5.96 -38.53 34.25
N CYS A 638 -6.44 -39.65 34.74
CA CYS A 638 -7.59 -39.68 35.65
C CYS A 638 -7.31 -40.64 36.83
N ALA A 639 -7.64 -40.16 38.02
CA ALA A 639 -7.53 -40.95 39.27
C ALA A 639 -8.92 -41.45 39.68
N VAL A 640 -9.13 -42.77 39.68
CA VAL A 640 -10.44 -43.40 39.98
C VAL A 640 -10.29 -44.63 40.87
N PRO A 641 -11.37 -45.00 41.57
CA PRO A 641 -11.38 -46.32 42.24
C PRO A 641 -11.21 -47.47 41.23
N PRO A 642 -10.62 -48.61 41.65
CA PRO A 642 -10.44 -49.78 40.76
C PRO A 642 -11.74 -50.24 40.08
N SER A 643 -12.90 -50.05 40.70
CA SER A 643 -14.21 -50.39 40.14
C SER A 643 -14.63 -49.60 38.91
N GLU A 644 -14.07 -48.39 38.70
CA GLU A 644 -14.42 -47.49 37.63
C GLU A 644 -13.35 -47.40 36.53
N HIS A 645 -12.28 -48.17 36.66
CA HIS A 645 -11.10 -48.11 35.79
C HIS A 645 -11.45 -48.27 34.30
N GLU A 646 -12.25 -49.28 33.92
CA GLU A 646 -12.59 -49.56 32.53
C GLU A 646 -13.54 -48.50 31.93
N GLU A 647 -14.40 -47.90 32.75
CA GLU A 647 -15.32 -46.84 32.29
C GLU A 647 -14.57 -45.52 32.08
N ALA A 648 -13.69 -45.20 33.01
CA ALA A 648 -12.80 -44.01 32.88
C ALA A 648 -11.87 -44.11 31.66
N GLN A 649 -11.31 -45.31 31.43
CA GLN A 649 -10.45 -45.54 30.27
C GLN A 649 -11.19 -45.30 28.95
N ARG A 650 -12.39 -45.87 28.79
CA ARG A 650 -13.22 -45.68 27.59
C ARG A 650 -13.61 -44.22 27.40
N TYR A 651 -13.97 -43.54 28.48
CA TYR A 651 -14.32 -42.12 28.45
C TYR A 651 -13.17 -41.25 28.00
N LEU A 652 -11.96 -41.46 28.52
CA LEU A 652 -10.78 -40.70 28.11
C LEU A 652 -10.36 -40.97 26.66
N GLU A 653 -10.45 -42.23 26.22
CA GLU A 653 -10.19 -42.61 24.83
C GLU A 653 -11.18 -41.95 23.87
N GLU A 654 -12.48 -41.93 24.23
CA GLU A 654 -13.49 -41.22 23.48
C GLU A 654 -13.27 -39.66 23.47
N LEU A 655 -12.88 -39.08 24.61
CA LEU A 655 -12.55 -37.68 24.75
C LEU A 655 -11.39 -37.28 23.81
N VAL A 656 -10.30 -38.06 23.81
CA VAL A 656 -9.12 -37.82 22.98
C VAL A 656 -9.46 -37.93 21.49
N ASP A 657 -10.23 -38.95 21.10
CA ASP A 657 -10.66 -39.14 19.71
C ASP A 657 -11.54 -37.99 19.22
N VAL A 658 -12.55 -37.60 20.00
CA VAL A 658 -13.45 -36.52 19.61
C VAL A 658 -12.76 -35.14 19.67
N ALA A 659 -11.87 -34.90 20.63
CA ALA A 659 -11.07 -33.68 20.73
C ALA A 659 -9.98 -33.58 19.67
N ARG A 660 -9.67 -34.65 18.95
CA ARG A 660 -8.69 -34.73 17.85
C ARG A 660 -7.31 -34.19 18.25
N ILE A 661 -6.85 -34.54 19.45
CA ILE A 661 -5.50 -34.16 19.89
C ILE A 661 -4.49 -35.19 19.32
N PRO A 662 -3.55 -34.80 18.47
CA PRO A 662 -2.61 -35.73 17.85
C PRO A 662 -1.75 -36.41 18.91
N GLU A 663 -1.56 -37.73 18.76
CA GLU A 663 -0.63 -38.54 19.57
C GLU A 663 -0.81 -38.43 21.10
N ALA A 664 -2.04 -38.11 21.57
CA ALA A 664 -2.32 -38.03 22.99
C ALA A 664 -2.45 -39.42 23.59
N GLU A 665 -1.83 -39.65 24.76
CA GLU A 665 -1.95 -40.85 25.54
C GLU A 665 -3.01 -40.72 26.64
N VAL A 666 -3.52 -41.89 27.09
CA VAL A 666 -4.49 -41.99 28.20
C VAL A 666 -3.89 -42.82 29.31
N ARG A 667 -4.01 -42.37 30.55
CA ARG A 667 -3.55 -43.09 31.77
C ARG A 667 -4.62 -43.00 32.85
N VAL A 668 -5.16 -44.14 33.24
CA VAL A 668 -6.09 -44.24 34.37
C VAL A 668 -5.35 -44.88 35.55
N LEU A 669 -5.35 -44.17 36.66
CA LEU A 669 -4.66 -44.59 37.89
C LEU A 669 -5.70 -45.03 38.94
N ALA A 670 -5.50 -46.20 39.52
CA ALA A 670 -6.45 -46.84 40.43
C ALA A 670 -6.09 -46.66 41.92
N SER A 671 -5.52 -45.48 42.23
CA SER A 671 -5.10 -45.09 43.59
C SER A 671 -5.84 -43.84 44.06
N PRO A 672 -5.84 -43.50 45.35
CA PRO A 672 -6.34 -42.19 45.81
C PRO A 672 -5.58 -41.05 45.15
N PHE A 673 -6.29 -39.94 44.90
CA PHE A 673 -5.75 -38.81 44.14
C PHE A 673 -4.35 -38.34 44.62
N PRO A 674 -4.06 -38.20 45.94
CA PRO A 674 -2.74 -37.79 46.39
C PRO A 674 -1.62 -38.75 46.01
N ASP A 675 -1.91 -40.09 45.98
CA ASP A 675 -0.96 -41.12 45.62
C ASP A 675 -0.75 -41.13 44.09
N CYS A 676 -1.81 -40.92 43.32
CA CYS A 676 -1.78 -40.77 41.85
C CYS A 676 -0.88 -39.62 41.38
N LEU A 677 -0.76 -38.54 42.13
CA LEU A 677 0.13 -37.44 41.79
C LEU A 677 1.62 -37.89 41.72
N ALA A 678 2.00 -38.85 42.54
CA ALA A 678 3.35 -39.41 42.53
C ALA A 678 3.53 -40.58 41.54
N GLU A 679 2.43 -41.24 41.12
CA GLU A 679 2.41 -42.37 40.17
C GLU A 679 2.27 -41.89 38.70
N ALA A 680 1.86 -40.66 38.48
CA ALA A 680 1.66 -40.09 37.16
C ALA A 680 2.97 -40.00 36.37
N PRO A 681 2.92 -40.02 35.03
CA PRO A 681 4.10 -39.78 34.20
C PRO A 681 4.76 -38.44 34.52
N ASP A 682 6.08 -38.38 34.43
CA ASP A 682 6.83 -37.12 34.58
C ASP A 682 6.36 -36.10 33.52
N ALA A 683 6.04 -34.90 33.97
CA ALA A 683 5.60 -33.84 33.08
C ALA A 683 6.32 -32.50 33.36
N ASP A 684 6.49 -31.70 32.32
CA ASP A 684 7.00 -30.35 32.44
C ASP A 684 5.89 -29.38 32.91
N LEU A 685 4.64 -29.71 32.54
CA LEU A 685 3.45 -28.94 32.90
C LEU A 685 2.27 -29.87 33.20
N SER A 686 1.55 -29.58 34.28
CA SER A 686 0.32 -30.26 34.66
C SER A 686 -0.87 -29.31 34.62
N ILE A 687 -1.95 -29.71 33.93
CA ILE A 687 -3.19 -28.90 33.76
C ILE A 687 -4.29 -29.50 34.61
N PHE A 688 -4.90 -28.68 35.47
CA PHE A 688 -5.98 -29.07 36.39
C PHE A 688 -7.19 -28.18 36.25
N GLY A 689 -8.36 -28.63 36.62
CA GLY A 689 -9.54 -27.78 36.83
C GLY A 689 -9.38 -26.94 38.09
N LEU A 690 -9.73 -25.65 38.01
CA LEU A 690 -9.71 -24.74 39.16
C LEU A 690 -10.99 -24.94 39.99
N PRO A 691 -10.90 -25.00 41.35
CA PRO A 691 -12.06 -25.06 42.23
C PRO A 691 -12.94 -23.81 42.15
N ASP A 692 -14.22 -23.96 42.43
CA ASP A 692 -15.21 -22.84 42.34
C ASP A 692 -15.01 -21.73 43.35
N GLU A 693 -14.41 -22.02 44.49
CA GLU A 693 -14.22 -21.06 45.61
C GLU A 693 -13.19 -19.98 45.31
N GLY A 694 -12.34 -20.15 44.27
CA GLY A 694 -11.37 -19.15 43.83
C GLY A 694 -10.24 -18.89 44.82
N GLU A 695 -10.05 -19.77 45.79
CA GLU A 695 -8.91 -19.74 46.72
C GLU A 695 -7.66 -20.28 46.03
N LEU A 696 -6.54 -19.56 46.15
CA LEU A 696 -5.28 -19.90 45.50
C LEU A 696 -4.25 -20.50 46.45
N GLY A 697 -4.55 -20.65 47.74
CA GLY A 697 -3.62 -21.10 48.76
C GLY A 697 -3.15 -22.56 48.59
N PHE A 698 -3.84 -23.35 47.76
CA PHE A 698 -3.46 -24.75 47.48
C PHE A 698 -2.43 -24.89 46.37
N THR A 699 -2.20 -23.85 45.56
CA THR A 699 -1.36 -23.95 44.33
C THR A 699 0.08 -24.33 44.62
N ASP A 700 0.68 -23.78 45.67
CA ASP A 700 2.06 -24.07 46.04
C ASP A 700 2.21 -25.51 46.59
N ALA A 701 1.23 -25.98 47.36
CA ALA A 701 1.17 -27.34 47.84
C ALA A 701 1.05 -28.32 46.65
N MET A 702 0.24 -28.00 45.66
CA MET A 702 0.07 -28.82 44.46
C MET A 702 1.37 -28.94 43.67
N ILE A 703 2.09 -27.83 43.44
CA ILE A 703 3.43 -27.87 42.77
C ILE A 703 4.39 -28.77 43.50
N ALA A 704 4.43 -28.65 44.82
CA ALA A 704 5.33 -29.49 45.65
C ALA A 704 5.02 -30.98 45.54
N HIS A 705 3.76 -31.36 45.37
CA HIS A 705 3.34 -32.76 45.22
C HIS A 705 3.57 -33.30 43.81
N VAL A 706 3.30 -32.46 42.76
CA VAL A 706 3.41 -32.86 41.36
C VAL A 706 4.84 -32.80 40.85
N GLY A 707 5.68 -31.93 41.44
CA GLY A 707 7.09 -31.72 41.00
C GLY A 707 7.23 -30.97 39.69
N SER A 708 6.17 -30.43 39.14
CA SER A 708 6.15 -29.66 37.88
C SER A 708 5.35 -28.38 38.02
N SER A 709 5.47 -27.48 37.03
CA SER A 709 4.61 -26.29 36.94
C SER A 709 3.15 -26.68 36.71
N CYS A 710 2.24 -25.94 37.30
CA CYS A 710 0.80 -26.22 37.24
C CYS A 710 0.02 -25.06 36.61
N VAL A 711 -0.93 -25.43 35.77
CA VAL A 711 -1.97 -24.55 35.21
C VAL A 711 -3.31 -25.01 35.69
N PHE A 712 -4.08 -24.10 36.33
CA PHE A 712 -5.42 -24.36 36.79
C PHE A 712 -6.39 -23.57 35.96
N VAL A 713 -7.39 -24.23 35.39
CA VAL A 713 -8.32 -23.57 34.45
C VAL A 713 -9.76 -23.68 34.92
N ARG A 714 -10.56 -22.64 34.61
CA ARG A 714 -11.99 -22.65 34.79
C ARG A 714 -12.68 -22.16 33.53
N ASP A 715 -13.62 -22.95 33.02
CA ASP A 715 -14.41 -22.64 31.83
C ASP A 715 -15.36 -21.45 32.06
N SER A 716 -15.62 -20.69 31.00
CA SER A 716 -16.66 -19.67 30.99
C SER A 716 -18.03 -20.20 30.53
N GLY A 717 -18.05 -21.40 29.96
CA GLY A 717 -19.20 -21.99 29.28
C GLY A 717 -19.36 -21.57 27.81
N GLU A 718 -18.41 -20.79 27.27
CA GLU A 718 -18.37 -20.43 25.85
C GLU A 718 -17.30 -21.23 25.07
N GLU A 719 -16.46 -21.98 25.74
CA GLU A 719 -15.46 -22.88 25.19
C GLU A 719 -16.12 -24.17 24.68
N ASP A 720 -15.68 -24.63 23.50
CA ASP A 720 -16.09 -25.91 22.95
C ASP A 720 -14.86 -26.61 22.31
N ALA A 721 -14.30 -27.54 23.04
CA ALA A 721 -13.15 -28.33 22.55
C ALA A 721 -13.51 -29.32 21.44
N LEU A 722 -14.81 -29.55 21.18
CA LEU A 722 -15.32 -30.49 20.20
C LEU A 722 -15.80 -29.83 18.89
N ALA A 723 -15.81 -28.49 18.82
CA ALA A 723 -16.32 -27.71 17.67
C ALA A 723 -15.43 -27.82 16.39
#